data_181ce288d798d8a45bdd6c6fc668f52e
#
_entry.id   181ce288d798d8a45bdd6c6fc668f52e
#
_cell.length_a   1.000
_cell.length_b   1.000
_cell.length_c   1.000
_cell.angle_alpha   90.00
_cell.angle_beta   90.00
_cell.angle_gamma   90.00
#
_symmetry.space_group_name_H-M   'P 1'
#
loop_
_entity.id
_entity.type
_entity.pdbx_description
1 polymer ?
#
loop_
_entity_poly.entity_id
_entity_poly.type
_entity_poly.pdbx_seq_one_letter_code
_entity_poly.pdbx_strand_id
1 'polypeptide(L)'
;MHASRFWVAGIVLIAVVALLPFSFHAERHLETATRVEGSDAETVRQELLSRFHSPFVDRVVLVVEGLPPADSEQGEQALATIVAGLKDEPGVSGIVSYLDLRDPIFLGEGGGTFVLIGLASTDGPVESLIPRLHEKEHSLEAQLRSRYPAVNLELTGEIPLNFDIRKASADEVRHSESLAIPATLALLLLAFGSFIAALIPLAVGELAIAATLAITGLLASRFHLSILVQNLATMLGLGLGIDYALLMVSRFREALCAGNDGPAASVIAARKAGHTLLISASTVAIGFLALLMVPISEIRSIGVAGFLVAGMCVLLANTLVPAVLALLGHRIDLCRLPFTPRMDAQWSARTGERWRRWGTVIVAYPWLALLLAGVPLLLLAWQATQLDTSLPRGNLLPQAAESVHALNTLGKIDRDGIVQSLRIVVELPTDSITQSDAGWNAIDRLSKRLSSDPRCYRVISITTIAESNRSALDDLSRETRRSFLSSDGRAALIEVLPATSVSLRQEVNWVRELRKTGATALTGVRGATLLVGGIPALNADYESIVDDHFGPAMALVVLGTLLALLCGFRSLFAPVKAIVLNLLSVAASFGALVLVFQDGHGSALLGVPGGTGSVFPLVPIVTFAIVFGLSMDYEVFLVARVLEARRSGLREMDAIPEGMARTAGLITSAAAIMIVVFAAFTLGDFLVVKMIGFTLAVAVLIDATLVRIVIGPALLRIAGDWNWWPGGLNKARNSPAIGDHE
;
A
#
# COMPACT_ATOMS: atom_id res chain seq x y z
N MET A 1 28.41 -3.98 33.17
CA MET A 1 27.87 -3.98 31.79
C MET A 1 26.79 -5.03 31.53
N HIS A 2 26.79 -6.23 32.14
CA HIS A 2 25.73 -7.22 31.92
C HIS A 2 24.37 -6.81 32.54
N ALA A 3 24.35 -6.34 33.80
CA ALA A 3 23.11 -5.93 34.47
C ALA A 3 22.35 -4.81 33.72
N SER A 4 23.04 -3.82 33.17
CA SER A 4 22.41 -2.71 32.46
C SER A 4 21.62 -3.15 31.18
N ARG A 5 22.05 -4.18 30.50
CA ARG A 5 21.37 -4.68 29.28
C ARG A 5 20.05 -5.40 29.57
N PHE A 6 19.99 -6.15 30.69
CA PHE A 6 18.75 -6.78 31.15
C PHE A 6 17.71 -5.74 31.58
N TRP A 7 18.16 -4.65 32.24
CA TRP A 7 17.29 -3.54 32.58
C TRP A 7 16.73 -2.83 31.32
N VAL A 8 17.57 -2.59 30.30
CA VAL A 8 17.12 -2.00 29.05
C VAL A 8 16.13 -2.91 28.34
N ALA A 9 16.41 -4.21 28.23
CA ALA A 9 15.48 -5.16 27.63
C ALA A 9 14.16 -5.26 28.40
N GLY A 10 14.23 -5.22 29.75
CA GLY A 10 13.05 -5.19 30.60
C GLY A 10 12.20 -3.92 30.42
N ILE A 11 12.83 -2.76 30.34
CA ILE A 11 12.14 -1.48 30.06
C ILE A 11 11.47 -1.51 28.68
N VAL A 12 12.18 -1.98 27.65
CA VAL A 12 11.64 -2.09 26.28
C VAL A 12 10.44 -3.05 26.26
N LEU A 13 10.57 -4.21 26.91
CA LEU A 13 9.47 -5.17 26.98
C LEU A 13 8.25 -4.59 27.71
N ILE A 14 8.45 -3.95 28.85
CA ILE A 14 7.37 -3.30 29.61
C ILE A 14 6.71 -2.21 28.76
N ALA A 15 7.49 -1.39 28.05
CA ALA A 15 6.96 -0.35 27.17
C ALA A 15 6.11 -0.94 26.04
N VAL A 16 6.59 -2.00 25.38
CA VAL A 16 5.83 -2.69 24.30
C VAL A 16 4.56 -3.32 24.85
N VAL A 17 4.64 -4.01 26.01
CA VAL A 17 3.45 -4.63 26.64
C VAL A 17 2.44 -3.57 27.07
N ALA A 18 2.88 -2.42 27.57
CA ALA A 18 2.00 -1.29 27.91
C ALA A 18 1.28 -0.69 26.67
N LEU A 19 1.88 -0.82 25.50
CA LEU A 19 1.29 -0.37 24.23
C LEU A 19 0.28 -1.37 23.64
N LEU A 20 0.34 -2.67 23.97
CA LEU A 20 -0.54 -3.70 23.40
C LEU A 20 -2.05 -3.36 23.44
N PRO A 21 -2.64 -2.81 24.51
CA PRO A 21 -4.06 -2.47 24.52
C PRO A 21 -4.45 -1.46 23.45
N PHE A 22 -3.53 -0.58 23.05
CA PHE A 22 -3.77 0.44 22.03
C PHE A 22 -3.74 -0.13 20.62
N SER A 23 -3.04 -1.24 20.38
CA SER A 23 -2.99 -1.87 19.07
C SER A 23 -4.36 -2.44 18.64
N PHE A 24 -5.14 -2.97 19.59
CA PHE A 24 -6.50 -3.51 19.33
C PHE A 24 -7.53 -2.45 18.93
N HIS A 25 -7.25 -1.18 19.19
CA HIS A 25 -8.15 -0.06 18.88
C HIS A 25 -7.62 0.83 17.75
N ALA A 26 -6.46 0.50 17.19
CA ALA A 26 -5.81 1.29 16.15
C ALA A 26 -6.72 1.48 14.91
N GLU A 27 -7.44 0.43 14.50
CA GLU A 27 -8.34 0.43 13.34
C GLU A 27 -9.41 1.52 13.39
N ARG A 28 -9.87 1.90 14.59
CA ARG A 28 -10.95 2.88 14.76
C ARG A 28 -10.56 4.30 14.36
N HIS A 29 -9.27 4.61 14.36
CA HIS A 29 -8.73 5.94 14.08
C HIS A 29 -8.09 6.05 12.69
N LEU A 30 -7.94 4.92 11.98
CA LEU A 30 -7.38 4.90 10.63
C LEU A 30 -8.47 5.25 9.60
N GLU A 31 -8.10 6.03 8.59
CA GLU A 31 -9.01 6.48 7.52
C GLU A 31 -8.91 5.56 6.29
N THR A 32 -10.05 5.39 5.60
CA THR A 32 -10.12 4.69 4.30
C THR A 32 -10.17 5.66 3.14
N ALA A 33 -10.69 6.87 3.37
CA ALA A 33 -10.78 7.89 2.33
C ALA A 33 -9.40 8.35 1.87
N THR A 34 -9.18 8.32 0.57
CA THR A 34 -7.99 8.89 -0.06
C THR A 34 -8.03 10.40 0.03
N ARG A 35 -6.98 11.01 0.57
CA ARG A 35 -6.82 12.46 0.59
C ARG A 35 -5.55 12.86 -0.15
N VAL A 36 -5.72 13.77 -1.08
CA VAL A 36 -4.63 14.37 -1.87
C VAL A 36 -4.50 15.82 -1.43
N GLU A 37 -3.54 16.09 -0.55
CA GLU A 37 -3.34 17.43 0.02
C GLU A 37 -3.04 18.47 -1.07
N GLY A 38 -3.78 19.60 -1.03
CA GLY A 38 -3.60 20.69 -1.97
C GLY A 38 -4.19 20.47 -3.36
N SER A 39 -4.97 19.40 -3.57
CA SER A 39 -5.65 19.12 -4.83
C SER A 39 -6.91 19.96 -5.01
N ASP A 40 -7.32 20.12 -6.28
CA ASP A 40 -8.61 20.75 -6.60
C ASP A 40 -9.77 19.93 -6.02
N ALA A 41 -9.69 18.60 -6.04
CA ALA A 41 -10.74 17.72 -5.53
C ALA A 41 -10.97 17.94 -4.03
N GLU A 42 -9.91 18.04 -3.23
CA GLU A 42 -10.02 18.36 -1.80
C GLU A 42 -10.51 19.78 -1.56
N THR A 43 -10.05 20.75 -2.36
CA THR A 43 -10.51 22.14 -2.28
C THR A 43 -12.01 22.25 -2.56
N VAL A 44 -12.51 21.57 -3.61
CA VAL A 44 -13.95 21.52 -3.91
C VAL A 44 -14.74 20.91 -2.74
N ARG A 45 -14.27 19.84 -2.13
CA ARG A 45 -14.92 19.24 -0.98
C ARG A 45 -15.03 20.22 0.19
N GLN A 46 -13.95 20.94 0.49
CA GLN A 46 -13.92 21.96 1.55
C GLN A 46 -14.85 23.12 1.25
N GLU A 47 -14.88 23.61 -0.01
CA GLU A 47 -15.80 24.65 -0.46
C GLU A 47 -17.28 24.21 -0.28
N LEU A 48 -17.61 23.00 -0.69
CA LEU A 48 -18.98 22.47 -0.54
C LEU A 48 -19.40 22.35 0.92
N LEU A 49 -18.50 22.01 1.83
CA LEU A 49 -18.78 21.94 3.26
C LEU A 49 -18.92 23.35 3.88
N SER A 50 -18.01 24.26 3.58
CA SER A 50 -17.90 25.53 4.29
C SER A 50 -18.75 26.65 3.70
N ARG A 51 -18.89 26.73 2.36
CA ARG A 51 -19.58 27.82 1.67
C ARG A 51 -20.96 27.45 1.12
N PHE A 52 -21.16 26.20 0.71
CA PHE A 52 -22.45 25.76 0.18
C PHE A 52 -23.36 25.17 1.27
N HIS A 53 -22.79 24.58 2.30
CA HIS A 53 -23.53 23.83 3.34
C HIS A 53 -24.49 22.79 2.73
N SER A 54 -24.03 22.13 1.66
CA SER A 54 -24.82 21.14 0.94
C SER A 54 -25.01 19.89 1.81
N PRO A 55 -26.25 19.38 1.95
CA PRO A 55 -26.48 18.14 2.68
C PRO A 55 -25.96 16.90 1.96
N PHE A 56 -25.53 17.03 0.68
CA PHE A 56 -25.08 15.93 -0.20
C PHE A 56 -23.59 15.96 -0.48
N VAL A 57 -22.77 16.59 0.36
CA VAL A 57 -21.30 16.55 0.25
C VAL A 57 -20.83 15.11 0.46
N ASP A 58 -21.22 14.54 1.59
CA ASP A 58 -21.07 13.14 1.92
C ASP A 58 -22.40 12.44 1.64
N ARG A 59 -22.44 11.55 0.64
CA ARG A 59 -23.69 10.93 0.19
C ARG A 59 -23.54 9.44 -0.06
N VAL A 60 -24.65 8.75 0.09
CA VAL A 60 -24.84 7.33 -0.20
C VAL A 60 -25.94 7.19 -1.22
N VAL A 61 -25.87 6.21 -2.08
CA VAL A 61 -26.89 5.84 -3.05
C VAL A 61 -27.51 4.52 -2.60
N LEU A 62 -28.80 4.53 -2.28
CA LEU A 62 -29.57 3.31 -2.07
C LEU A 62 -30.15 2.89 -3.41
N VAL A 63 -29.70 1.76 -3.91
CA VAL A 63 -30.21 1.12 -5.14
C VAL A 63 -31.42 0.28 -4.80
N VAL A 64 -32.47 0.40 -5.59
CA VAL A 64 -33.74 -0.26 -5.37
C VAL A 64 -34.12 -1.04 -6.61
N GLU A 65 -34.17 -2.36 -6.51
CA GLU A 65 -34.64 -3.28 -7.55
C GLU A 65 -35.87 -4.05 -7.13
N GLY A 66 -36.58 -4.62 -8.11
CA GLY A 66 -37.70 -5.54 -7.86
C GLY A 66 -39.00 -4.86 -7.36
N LEU A 67 -39.05 -3.54 -7.36
CA LEU A 67 -40.27 -2.78 -7.15
C LEU A 67 -40.99 -2.50 -8.49
N PRO A 68 -42.32 -2.18 -8.47
CA PRO A 68 -42.97 -1.58 -9.63
C PRO A 68 -42.26 -0.29 -10.06
N PRO A 69 -42.36 0.11 -11.35
CA PRO A 69 -41.73 1.34 -11.83
C PRO A 69 -42.05 2.54 -10.93
N ALA A 70 -41.03 3.33 -10.59
CA ALA A 70 -41.16 4.42 -9.60
C ALA A 70 -42.17 5.53 -10.02
N ASP A 71 -42.52 5.61 -11.30
CA ASP A 71 -43.53 6.49 -11.87
C ASP A 71 -44.96 5.89 -11.81
N SER A 72 -45.12 4.65 -11.34
CA SER A 72 -46.43 4.01 -11.09
C SER A 72 -46.92 4.32 -9.70
N GLU A 73 -48.26 4.33 -9.49
CA GLU A 73 -48.86 4.55 -8.16
C GLU A 73 -48.33 3.58 -7.10
N GLN A 74 -48.16 2.31 -7.45
CA GLN A 74 -47.60 1.29 -6.55
C GLN A 74 -46.13 1.49 -6.26
N GLY A 75 -45.35 1.91 -7.26
CA GLY A 75 -43.95 2.25 -7.10
C GLY A 75 -43.76 3.50 -6.24
N GLU A 76 -44.54 4.56 -6.47
CA GLU A 76 -44.52 5.76 -5.62
C GLU A 76 -44.82 5.42 -4.16
N GLN A 77 -45.84 4.58 -3.88
CA GLN A 77 -46.20 4.15 -2.50
C GLN A 77 -45.04 3.34 -1.86
N ALA A 78 -44.45 2.42 -2.59
CA ALA A 78 -43.33 1.62 -2.08
C ALA A 78 -42.10 2.51 -1.81
N LEU A 79 -41.78 3.42 -2.73
CA LEU A 79 -40.65 4.37 -2.59
C LEU A 79 -40.89 5.34 -1.42
N ALA A 80 -42.14 5.80 -1.23
CA ALA A 80 -42.51 6.64 -0.09
C ALA A 80 -42.30 5.92 1.26
N THR A 81 -42.53 4.60 1.31
CA THR A 81 -42.25 3.79 2.50
C THR A 81 -40.75 3.76 2.81
N ILE A 82 -39.93 3.59 1.79
CA ILE A 82 -38.46 3.60 1.93
C ILE A 82 -37.99 4.98 2.41
N VAL A 83 -38.38 6.05 1.72
CA VAL A 83 -37.98 7.43 2.05
C VAL A 83 -38.43 7.81 3.49
N ALA A 84 -39.65 7.48 3.85
CA ALA A 84 -40.16 7.74 5.22
C ALA A 84 -39.37 6.98 6.28
N GLY A 85 -39.01 5.71 6.00
CA GLY A 85 -38.20 4.92 6.90
C GLY A 85 -36.79 5.45 7.11
N LEU A 86 -36.20 6.06 6.11
CA LEU A 86 -34.80 6.60 6.15
C LEU A 86 -34.76 8.01 6.72
N LYS A 87 -35.84 8.80 6.60
CA LYS A 87 -35.83 10.23 6.94
C LYS A 87 -35.55 10.50 8.43
N ASP A 88 -36.01 9.59 9.29
CA ASP A 88 -35.87 9.71 10.75
C ASP A 88 -34.58 9.05 11.28
N GLU A 89 -33.72 8.52 10.37
CA GLU A 89 -32.50 7.84 10.79
C GLU A 89 -31.46 8.87 11.22
N PRO A 90 -30.84 8.72 12.42
CA PRO A 90 -29.82 9.63 12.89
C PRO A 90 -28.60 9.68 11.94
N GLY A 91 -28.21 10.89 11.55
CA GLY A 91 -27.09 11.12 10.63
C GLY A 91 -27.53 11.30 9.18
N VAL A 92 -28.80 11.13 8.84
CA VAL A 92 -29.32 11.49 7.52
C VAL A 92 -29.60 13.00 7.49
N SER A 93 -28.90 13.71 6.60
CA SER A 93 -29.00 15.17 6.42
C SER A 93 -29.98 15.59 5.33
N GLY A 94 -30.30 14.70 4.40
CA GLY A 94 -31.21 14.96 3.31
C GLY A 94 -31.47 13.69 2.49
N ILE A 95 -32.62 13.64 1.85
CA ILE A 95 -32.97 12.55 0.92
C ILE A 95 -33.53 13.16 -0.34
N VAL A 96 -33.11 12.63 -1.49
CA VAL A 96 -33.67 12.99 -2.80
C VAL A 96 -33.97 11.71 -3.57
N SER A 97 -35.17 11.65 -4.10
CA SER A 97 -35.72 10.51 -4.83
C SER A 97 -36.57 10.97 -6.02
N TYR A 98 -37.13 10.02 -6.75
CA TYR A 98 -38.14 10.31 -7.79
C TYR A 98 -39.33 11.10 -7.27
N LEU A 99 -39.73 10.87 -6.01
CA LEU A 99 -40.86 11.55 -5.39
C LEU A 99 -40.64 13.06 -5.23
N ASP A 100 -39.40 13.49 -5.05
CA ASP A 100 -39.06 14.90 -4.81
C ASP A 100 -38.91 15.69 -6.10
N LEU A 101 -38.30 15.08 -7.12
CA LEU A 101 -37.94 15.80 -8.37
C LEU A 101 -38.73 15.32 -9.59
N ARG A 102 -39.39 14.16 -9.55
CA ARG A 102 -40.10 13.51 -10.68
C ARG A 102 -39.27 13.49 -11.97
N ASP A 103 -37.96 13.33 -11.82
CA ASP A 103 -36.99 13.41 -12.88
C ASP A 103 -36.69 12.02 -13.45
N PRO A 104 -36.67 11.85 -14.80
CA PRO A 104 -36.33 10.57 -15.44
C PRO A 104 -34.98 9.98 -15.04
N ILE A 105 -34.06 10.78 -14.44
CA ILE A 105 -32.77 10.29 -13.92
C ILE A 105 -32.96 9.17 -12.90
N PHE A 106 -34.01 9.22 -12.09
CA PHE A 106 -34.32 8.20 -11.09
C PHE A 106 -34.97 6.95 -11.69
N LEU A 107 -35.36 6.97 -12.95
CA LEU A 107 -35.97 5.84 -13.64
C LEU A 107 -34.89 5.07 -14.41
N GLY A 108 -34.57 3.88 -13.95
CA GLY A 108 -33.64 2.97 -14.62
C GLY A 108 -34.35 2.07 -15.65
N GLU A 109 -33.59 1.55 -16.60
CA GLU A 109 -34.06 0.50 -17.49
C GLU A 109 -34.48 -0.73 -16.67
N GLY A 110 -35.64 -1.33 -17.01
CA GLY A 110 -36.14 -2.52 -16.30
C GLY A 110 -36.85 -2.25 -14.96
N GLY A 111 -37.14 -0.99 -14.61
CA GLY A 111 -37.92 -0.60 -13.44
C GLY A 111 -37.12 -0.39 -12.15
N GLY A 112 -35.79 -0.48 -12.21
CA GLY A 112 -34.90 -0.12 -11.09
C GLY A 112 -34.94 1.39 -10.81
N THR A 113 -34.73 1.79 -9.56
CA THR A 113 -34.63 3.19 -9.12
C THR A 113 -33.54 3.32 -8.07
N PHE A 114 -33.24 4.54 -7.68
CA PHE A 114 -32.32 4.81 -6.58
C PHE A 114 -32.79 6.00 -5.74
N VAL A 115 -32.25 6.07 -4.52
CA VAL A 115 -32.44 7.17 -3.57
C VAL A 115 -31.10 7.73 -3.18
N LEU A 116 -30.94 9.06 -3.29
CA LEU A 116 -29.75 9.76 -2.78
C LEU A 116 -29.98 10.10 -1.31
N ILE A 117 -29.04 9.70 -0.46
CA ILE A 117 -29.09 9.93 0.98
C ILE A 117 -27.85 10.77 1.33
N GLY A 118 -28.05 12.00 1.77
CA GLY A 118 -27.02 12.84 2.33
C GLY A 118 -26.73 12.44 3.77
N LEU A 119 -25.47 12.44 4.16
CA LEU A 119 -25.03 12.08 5.50
C LEU A 119 -24.31 13.24 6.18
N ALA A 120 -24.52 13.38 7.47
CA ALA A 120 -23.77 14.28 8.35
C ALA A 120 -23.56 13.61 9.70
N SER A 121 -22.32 13.48 10.11
CA SER A 121 -21.98 12.93 11.43
C SER A 121 -21.50 14.04 12.35
N THR A 122 -22.01 14.06 13.57
CA THR A 122 -21.58 14.97 14.64
C THR A 122 -20.54 14.33 15.57
N ASP A 123 -20.50 12.99 15.63
CA ASP A 123 -19.78 12.26 16.67
C ASP A 123 -18.70 11.30 16.13
N GLY A 124 -18.20 11.52 14.92
CA GLY A 124 -17.14 10.68 14.35
C GLY A 124 -17.13 10.63 12.81
N PRO A 125 -16.38 9.72 12.22
CA PRO A 125 -16.35 9.54 10.77
C PRO A 125 -17.71 9.16 10.22
N VAL A 126 -18.09 9.71 9.06
CA VAL A 126 -19.39 9.45 8.42
C VAL A 126 -19.58 7.95 8.10
N GLU A 127 -18.49 7.23 7.83
CA GLU A 127 -18.54 5.77 7.60
C GLU A 127 -19.07 4.98 8.79
N SER A 128 -19.02 5.53 10.01
CA SER A 128 -19.59 4.89 11.21
C SER A 128 -21.11 4.77 11.19
N LEU A 129 -21.78 5.48 10.28
CA LEU A 129 -23.21 5.42 10.07
C LEU A 129 -23.64 4.22 9.20
N ILE A 130 -22.73 3.66 8.39
CA ILE A 130 -23.04 2.60 7.42
C ILE A 130 -23.65 1.35 8.07
N PRO A 131 -23.13 0.80 9.19
CA PRO A 131 -23.75 -0.37 9.81
C PRO A 131 -25.21 -0.17 10.20
N ARG A 132 -25.57 1.04 10.68
CA ARG A 132 -26.96 1.38 11.02
C ARG A 132 -27.84 1.50 9.78
N LEU A 133 -27.29 2.10 8.71
CA LEU A 133 -28.01 2.18 7.44
C LEU A 133 -28.27 0.79 6.85
N HIS A 134 -27.32 -0.14 6.94
CA HIS A 134 -27.53 -1.54 6.53
C HIS A 134 -28.61 -2.24 7.38
N GLU A 135 -28.59 -2.07 8.71
CA GLU A 135 -29.66 -2.61 9.56
C GLU A 135 -31.03 -2.06 9.15
N LYS A 136 -31.10 -0.77 8.85
CA LYS A 136 -32.33 -0.10 8.41
C LYS A 136 -32.78 -0.58 7.05
N GLU A 137 -31.87 -0.68 6.10
CA GLU A 137 -32.08 -1.22 4.76
C GLU A 137 -32.67 -2.63 4.83
N HIS A 138 -32.01 -3.56 5.54
CA HIS A 138 -32.51 -4.92 5.72
C HIS A 138 -33.92 -4.97 6.37
N SER A 139 -34.19 -4.06 7.32
CA SER A 139 -35.50 -3.99 7.94
C SER A 139 -36.59 -3.53 6.96
N LEU A 140 -36.28 -2.54 6.12
CA LEU A 140 -37.17 -2.03 5.07
C LEU A 140 -37.39 -3.06 3.97
N GLU A 141 -36.33 -3.74 3.56
CA GLU A 141 -36.41 -4.83 2.60
C GLU A 141 -37.30 -5.97 3.10
N ALA A 142 -37.11 -6.41 4.35
CA ALA A 142 -37.97 -7.44 4.97
C ALA A 142 -39.45 -7.02 5.04
N GLN A 143 -39.71 -5.75 5.32
CA GLN A 143 -41.07 -5.19 5.32
C GLN A 143 -41.69 -5.21 3.92
N LEU A 144 -40.94 -4.82 2.89
CA LEU A 144 -41.38 -4.74 1.51
C LEU A 144 -41.52 -6.11 0.84
N ARG A 145 -40.69 -7.09 1.21
CA ARG A 145 -40.73 -8.47 0.66
C ARG A 145 -42.07 -9.15 0.83
N SER A 146 -42.86 -8.79 1.86
CA SER A 146 -44.20 -9.34 2.05
C SER A 146 -45.13 -9.00 0.89
N ARG A 147 -44.94 -7.85 0.23
CA ARG A 147 -45.75 -7.37 -0.89
C ARG A 147 -45.01 -7.48 -2.23
N TYR A 148 -43.67 -7.36 -2.21
CA TYR A 148 -42.80 -7.40 -3.38
C TYR A 148 -41.69 -8.41 -3.14
N PRO A 149 -41.88 -9.71 -3.44
CA PRO A 149 -40.93 -10.77 -3.09
C PRO A 149 -39.56 -10.63 -3.76
N ALA A 150 -39.45 -9.92 -4.90
CA ALA A 150 -38.25 -9.69 -5.66
C ALA A 150 -37.50 -8.41 -5.25
N VAL A 151 -37.97 -7.67 -4.23
CA VAL A 151 -37.35 -6.44 -3.79
C VAL A 151 -35.93 -6.72 -3.27
N ASN A 152 -34.99 -5.91 -3.72
CA ASN A 152 -33.60 -5.89 -3.25
C ASN A 152 -33.21 -4.43 -3.03
N LEU A 153 -32.69 -4.15 -1.84
CA LEU A 153 -32.14 -2.86 -1.47
C LEU A 153 -30.65 -3.04 -1.22
N GLU A 154 -29.83 -2.15 -1.75
CA GLU A 154 -28.37 -2.21 -1.56
C GLU A 154 -27.77 -0.81 -1.53
N LEU A 155 -26.79 -0.59 -0.64
CA LEU A 155 -26.10 0.67 -0.49
C LEU A 155 -24.82 0.71 -1.32
N THR A 156 -24.60 1.84 -2.04
CA THR A 156 -23.34 2.11 -2.75
C THR A 156 -22.96 3.59 -2.68
N GLY A 157 -21.83 3.94 -3.26
CA GLY A 157 -21.26 5.28 -3.23
C GLY A 157 -19.89 5.28 -2.55
N GLU A 158 -19.24 6.43 -2.50
CA GLU A 158 -17.90 6.57 -1.95
C GLU A 158 -17.79 6.05 -0.50
N ILE A 159 -18.79 6.36 0.35
CA ILE A 159 -18.76 6.02 1.78
C ILE A 159 -18.97 4.51 2.03
N PRO A 160 -19.98 3.82 1.44
CA PRO A 160 -20.10 2.38 1.53
C PRO A 160 -18.90 1.62 0.93
N LEU A 161 -18.36 2.08 -0.20
CA LEU A 161 -17.14 1.51 -0.78
C LEU A 161 -15.95 1.62 0.17
N ASN A 162 -15.74 2.77 0.82
CA ASN A 162 -14.70 2.96 1.81
C ASN A 162 -14.91 2.08 3.06
N PHE A 163 -16.16 1.89 3.48
CA PHE A 163 -16.49 0.97 4.58
C PHE A 163 -16.11 -0.48 4.22
N ASP A 164 -16.44 -0.92 3.01
CA ASP A 164 -16.10 -2.26 2.52
C ASP A 164 -14.58 -2.43 2.32
N ILE A 165 -13.86 -1.38 1.90
CA ILE A 165 -12.38 -1.37 1.86
C ILE A 165 -11.82 -1.60 3.27
N ARG A 166 -12.36 -0.93 4.28
CA ARG A 166 -11.94 -1.12 5.69
C ARG A 166 -12.14 -2.56 6.13
N LYS A 167 -13.31 -3.12 5.87
CA LYS A 167 -13.63 -4.51 6.21
C LYS A 167 -12.72 -5.48 5.46
N ALA A 168 -12.60 -5.32 4.14
CA ALA A 168 -11.71 -6.16 3.33
C ALA A 168 -10.24 -6.07 3.77
N SER A 169 -9.76 -4.87 4.11
CA SER A 169 -8.40 -4.67 4.63
C SER A 169 -8.16 -5.40 5.95
N ALA A 170 -9.12 -5.36 6.88
CA ALA A 170 -9.02 -6.05 8.17
C ALA A 170 -9.10 -7.57 8.01
N ASP A 171 -10.00 -8.06 7.16
CA ASP A 171 -10.14 -9.49 6.87
C ASP A 171 -8.91 -10.04 6.13
N GLU A 172 -8.31 -9.23 5.24
CA GLU A 172 -7.05 -9.53 4.54
C GLU A 172 -5.92 -9.81 5.53
N VAL A 173 -5.72 -8.94 6.53
CA VAL A 173 -4.67 -9.14 7.55
C VAL A 173 -4.88 -10.47 8.27
N ARG A 174 -6.09 -10.74 8.75
CA ARG A 174 -6.41 -11.98 9.47
C ARG A 174 -6.20 -13.22 8.60
N HIS A 175 -6.63 -13.17 7.34
CA HIS A 175 -6.44 -14.26 6.39
C HIS A 175 -4.96 -14.50 6.11
N SER A 176 -4.22 -13.44 5.78
CA SER A 176 -2.79 -13.51 5.48
C SER A 176 -1.98 -13.99 6.68
N GLU A 177 -2.27 -13.52 7.91
CA GLU A 177 -1.62 -14.01 9.14
C GLU A 177 -1.90 -15.50 9.38
N SER A 178 -3.14 -15.94 9.16
CA SER A 178 -3.52 -17.33 9.34
C SER A 178 -2.75 -18.30 8.43
N LEU A 179 -2.30 -17.85 7.26
CA LEU A 179 -1.47 -18.59 6.31
C LEU A 179 0.03 -18.37 6.57
N ALA A 180 0.43 -17.11 6.78
CA ALA A 180 1.85 -16.75 6.91
C ALA A 180 2.47 -17.29 8.18
N ILE A 181 1.80 -17.20 9.33
CA ILE A 181 2.37 -17.60 10.63
C ILE A 181 2.68 -19.11 10.68
N PRO A 182 1.76 -20.04 10.35
CA PRO A 182 2.07 -21.46 10.35
C PRO A 182 3.15 -21.86 9.33
N ALA A 183 3.07 -21.29 8.11
CA ALA A 183 4.03 -21.57 7.06
C ALA A 183 5.43 -21.06 7.43
N THR A 184 5.53 -19.85 7.98
CA THR A 184 6.78 -19.28 8.48
C THR A 184 7.34 -20.07 9.65
N LEU A 185 6.49 -20.48 10.62
CA LEU A 185 6.91 -21.32 11.73
C LEU A 185 7.47 -22.66 11.22
N ALA A 186 6.82 -23.28 10.23
CA ALA A 186 7.32 -24.51 9.61
C ALA A 186 8.70 -24.31 8.96
N LEU A 187 8.91 -23.22 8.22
CA LEU A 187 10.20 -22.89 7.62
C LEU A 187 11.26 -22.57 8.68
N LEU A 188 10.92 -21.85 9.73
CA LEU A 188 11.83 -21.58 10.86
C LEU A 188 12.22 -22.87 11.60
N LEU A 189 11.27 -23.79 11.77
CA LEU A 189 11.54 -25.11 12.33
C LEU A 189 12.48 -25.92 11.45
N LEU A 190 12.31 -25.89 10.14
CA LEU A 190 13.22 -26.53 9.19
C LEU A 190 14.61 -25.86 9.20
N ALA A 191 14.67 -24.53 9.29
CA ALA A 191 15.92 -23.78 9.30
C ALA A 191 16.72 -23.99 10.60
N PHE A 192 16.04 -23.95 11.75
CA PHE A 192 16.70 -24.05 13.05
C PHE A 192 16.67 -25.44 13.69
N GLY A 193 15.75 -26.30 13.32
CA GLY A 193 15.60 -27.63 13.89
C GLY A 193 15.16 -27.65 15.36
N SER A 194 14.80 -26.52 15.95
CA SER A 194 14.39 -26.37 17.35
C SER A 194 13.19 -25.44 17.44
N PHE A 195 12.17 -25.84 18.22
CA PHE A 195 10.96 -25.05 18.42
C PHE A 195 11.24 -23.72 19.11
N ILE A 196 12.08 -23.70 20.16
CA ILE A 196 12.42 -22.49 20.90
C ILE A 196 13.15 -21.49 20.00
N ALA A 197 14.12 -21.97 19.20
CA ALA A 197 14.84 -21.09 18.29
C ALA A 197 13.96 -20.55 17.16
N ALA A 198 12.93 -21.27 16.72
CA ALA A 198 11.98 -20.83 15.72
C ALA A 198 10.97 -19.81 16.28
N LEU A 199 10.58 -19.97 17.55
CA LEU A 199 9.61 -19.06 18.19
C LEU A 199 10.16 -17.65 18.42
N ILE A 200 11.48 -17.48 18.67
CA ILE A 200 12.07 -16.16 18.97
C ILE A 200 11.89 -15.17 17.82
N PRO A 201 12.26 -15.49 16.53
CA PRO A 201 12.05 -14.57 15.42
C PRO A 201 10.57 -14.23 15.20
N LEU A 202 9.68 -15.21 15.32
CA LEU A 202 8.26 -15.00 15.16
C LEU A 202 7.71 -14.04 16.23
N ALA A 203 8.05 -14.26 17.50
CA ALA A 203 7.63 -13.40 18.61
C ALA A 203 8.16 -11.95 18.45
N VAL A 204 9.35 -11.78 17.92
CA VAL A 204 9.91 -10.44 17.63
C VAL A 204 9.11 -9.73 16.53
N GLY A 205 8.75 -10.44 15.48
CA GLY A 205 7.91 -9.90 14.41
C GLY A 205 6.55 -9.43 14.95
N GLU A 206 5.86 -10.28 15.70
CA GLU A 206 4.56 -9.97 16.30
C GLU A 206 4.63 -8.78 17.29
N LEU A 207 5.65 -8.73 18.13
CA LEU A 207 5.85 -7.61 19.05
C LEU A 207 6.13 -6.29 18.31
N ALA A 208 6.89 -6.34 17.22
CA ALA A 208 7.17 -5.16 16.39
C ALA A 208 5.90 -4.66 15.70
N ILE A 209 5.07 -5.56 15.16
CA ILE A 209 3.77 -5.24 14.57
C ILE A 209 2.87 -4.57 15.61
N ALA A 210 2.66 -5.22 16.74
CA ALA A 210 1.78 -4.72 17.78
C ALA A 210 2.22 -3.34 18.32
N ALA A 211 3.52 -3.14 18.53
CA ALA A 211 4.06 -1.84 18.95
C ALA A 211 3.88 -0.77 17.87
N THR A 212 4.10 -1.12 16.59
CA THR A 212 3.91 -0.20 15.48
C THR A 212 2.44 0.20 15.34
N LEU A 213 1.52 -0.76 15.37
CA LEU A 213 0.07 -0.48 15.29
C LEU A 213 -0.41 0.36 16.47
N ALA A 214 0.10 0.13 17.68
CA ALA A 214 -0.23 0.95 18.84
C ALA A 214 0.24 2.40 18.66
N ILE A 215 1.48 2.61 18.19
CA ILE A 215 2.02 3.95 17.96
C ILE A 215 1.27 4.64 16.82
N THR A 216 1.01 3.94 15.73
CA THR A 216 0.25 4.51 14.59
C THR A 216 -1.19 4.81 14.96
N GLY A 217 -1.84 3.99 15.79
CA GLY A 217 -3.16 4.27 16.33
C GLY A 217 -3.21 5.53 17.20
N LEU A 218 -2.18 5.75 18.04
CA LEU A 218 -2.04 7.00 18.80
C LEU A 218 -1.78 8.21 17.89
N LEU A 219 -0.97 8.05 16.84
CA LEU A 219 -0.72 9.11 15.86
C LEU A 219 -1.96 9.42 15.02
N ALA A 220 -2.75 8.41 14.67
CA ALA A 220 -3.97 8.56 13.89
C ALA A 220 -5.03 9.44 14.58
N SER A 221 -4.98 9.58 15.91
CA SER A 221 -5.83 10.53 16.63
C SER A 221 -5.49 12.02 16.36
N ARG A 222 -4.33 12.30 15.76
CA ARG A 222 -3.82 13.65 15.46
C ARG A 222 -3.55 13.88 13.97
N PHE A 223 -3.29 12.82 13.22
CA PHE A 223 -2.91 12.84 11.81
C PHE A 223 -3.80 11.88 11.02
N HIS A 224 -4.12 12.22 9.79
CA HIS A 224 -4.90 11.38 8.87
C HIS A 224 -4.03 10.22 8.37
N LEU A 225 -4.12 9.06 9.02
CA LEU A 225 -3.39 7.85 8.63
C LEU A 225 -4.33 6.84 7.97
N SER A 226 -3.87 6.27 6.85
CA SER A 226 -4.63 5.29 6.07
C SER A 226 -4.68 3.91 6.72
N ILE A 227 -5.78 3.18 6.51
CA ILE A 227 -5.95 1.78 6.93
C ILE A 227 -4.89 0.83 6.34
N LEU A 228 -4.27 1.18 5.20
CA LEU A 228 -3.20 0.41 4.59
C LEU A 228 -1.97 0.25 5.48
N VAL A 229 -1.81 1.12 6.49
CA VAL A 229 -0.80 0.99 7.56
C VAL A 229 -0.84 -0.39 8.19
N GLN A 230 -2.03 -0.94 8.45
CA GLN A 230 -2.19 -2.23 9.11
C GLN A 230 -1.62 -3.37 8.25
N ASN A 231 -2.00 -3.44 6.98
CA ASN A 231 -1.52 -4.46 6.07
C ASN A 231 0.01 -4.40 5.90
N LEU A 232 0.54 -3.19 5.69
CA LEU A 232 1.97 -3.01 5.47
C LEU A 232 2.80 -3.24 6.75
N ALA A 233 2.30 -2.80 7.92
CA ALA A 233 2.97 -3.05 9.21
C ALA A 233 3.04 -4.55 9.51
N THR A 234 1.96 -5.31 9.27
CA THR A 234 1.93 -6.77 9.45
C THR A 234 2.89 -7.46 8.48
N MET A 235 2.78 -7.16 7.18
CA MET A 235 3.61 -7.76 6.15
C MET A 235 5.11 -7.50 6.37
N LEU A 236 5.47 -6.25 6.68
CA LEU A 236 6.86 -5.86 6.91
C LEU A 236 7.37 -6.30 8.28
N GLY A 237 6.53 -6.27 9.30
CA GLY A 237 6.89 -6.70 10.66
C GLY A 237 7.21 -8.19 10.70
N LEU A 238 6.42 -9.04 10.04
CA LEU A 238 6.75 -10.45 9.86
C LEU A 238 8.02 -10.61 9.01
N GLY A 239 8.14 -9.93 7.88
CA GLY A 239 9.30 -10.03 7.00
C GLY A 239 10.60 -9.59 7.69
N LEU A 240 10.70 -8.32 8.10
CA LEU A 240 11.90 -7.73 8.69
C LEU A 240 12.19 -8.23 10.11
N GLY A 241 11.14 -8.37 10.95
CA GLY A 241 11.29 -8.78 12.33
C GLY A 241 11.87 -10.18 12.45
N ILE A 242 11.39 -11.10 11.63
CA ILE A 242 11.88 -12.47 11.57
C ILE A 242 13.31 -12.49 11.03
N ASP A 243 13.61 -11.76 9.95
CA ASP A 243 14.92 -11.75 9.33
C ASP A 243 16.02 -11.21 10.26
N TYR A 244 15.76 -10.09 10.95
CA TYR A 244 16.72 -9.50 11.89
C TYR A 244 16.95 -10.39 13.10
N ALA A 245 15.89 -11.00 13.64
CA ALA A 245 16.01 -11.95 14.75
C ALA A 245 16.71 -13.25 14.31
N LEU A 246 16.43 -13.75 13.09
CA LEU A 246 17.07 -14.93 12.52
C LEU A 246 18.59 -14.76 12.44
N LEU A 247 19.04 -13.60 11.97
CA LEU A 247 20.47 -13.28 11.93
C LEU A 247 21.09 -13.29 13.33
N MET A 248 20.43 -12.68 14.30
CA MET A 248 20.93 -12.64 15.69
C MET A 248 21.02 -14.04 16.30
N VAL A 249 19.98 -14.88 16.13
CA VAL A 249 19.93 -16.29 16.60
C VAL A 249 21.02 -17.12 15.93
N SER A 250 21.23 -16.94 14.61
CA SER A 250 22.27 -17.67 13.88
C SER A 250 23.68 -17.33 14.40
N ARG A 251 23.99 -16.05 14.63
CA ARG A 251 25.26 -15.59 15.19
C ARG A 251 25.49 -16.06 16.62
N PHE A 252 24.41 -16.09 17.41
CA PHE A 252 24.45 -16.61 18.76
C PHE A 252 24.81 -18.10 18.78
N ARG A 253 24.20 -18.90 17.92
CA ARG A 253 24.51 -20.33 17.78
C ARG A 253 25.94 -20.58 17.30
N GLU A 254 26.43 -19.79 16.33
CA GLU A 254 27.82 -19.84 15.91
C GLU A 254 28.78 -19.63 17.10
N ALA A 255 28.47 -18.65 17.97
CA ALA A 255 29.30 -18.36 19.15
C ALA A 255 29.21 -19.48 20.22
N LEU A 256 28.04 -20.09 20.45
CA LEU A 256 27.87 -21.24 21.34
C LEU A 256 28.68 -22.46 20.82
N CYS A 257 28.61 -22.74 19.52
CA CYS A 257 29.38 -23.84 18.92
C CYS A 257 30.91 -23.63 19.00
N ALA A 258 31.36 -22.36 19.10
CA ALA A 258 32.76 -22.01 19.34
C ALA A 258 33.18 -22.15 20.81
N GLY A 259 32.31 -22.67 21.71
CA GLY A 259 32.63 -22.96 23.10
C GLY A 259 32.37 -21.84 24.10
N ASN A 260 31.72 -20.73 23.66
CA ASN A 260 31.38 -19.64 24.56
C ASN A 260 30.12 -20.00 25.40
N ASP A 261 30.04 -19.46 26.61
CA ASP A 261 28.82 -19.55 27.41
C ASP A 261 27.68 -18.64 26.86
N GLY A 262 26.45 -18.84 27.32
CA GLY A 262 25.27 -18.10 26.85
C GLY A 262 25.44 -16.58 26.88
N PRO A 263 25.84 -15.99 28.01
CA PRO A 263 26.08 -14.54 28.11
C PRO A 263 27.18 -14.02 27.19
N ALA A 264 28.30 -14.71 27.08
CA ALA A 264 29.40 -14.29 26.17
C ALA A 264 29.00 -14.45 24.70
N ALA A 265 28.34 -15.56 24.34
CA ALA A 265 27.80 -15.78 23.00
C ALA A 265 26.81 -14.69 22.59
N SER A 266 25.93 -14.26 23.51
CA SER A 266 24.99 -13.16 23.28
C SER A 266 25.69 -11.83 22.98
N VAL A 267 26.76 -11.51 23.72
CA VAL A 267 27.55 -10.29 23.48
C VAL A 267 28.25 -10.33 22.12
N ILE A 268 28.81 -11.49 21.77
CA ILE A 268 29.48 -11.69 20.47
C ILE A 268 28.46 -11.53 19.31
N ALA A 269 27.28 -12.15 19.45
CA ALA A 269 26.19 -12.04 18.48
C ALA A 269 25.74 -10.58 18.32
N ALA A 270 25.47 -9.88 19.42
CA ALA A 270 25.04 -8.49 19.40
C ALA A 270 26.08 -7.54 18.80
N ARG A 271 27.37 -7.78 19.01
CA ARG A 271 28.44 -6.98 18.39
C ARG A 271 28.57 -7.23 16.89
N LYS A 272 28.52 -8.51 16.47
CA LYS A 272 28.69 -8.90 15.04
C LYS A 272 27.44 -8.62 14.21
N ALA A 273 26.25 -8.98 14.71
CA ALA A 273 24.99 -8.78 13.98
C ALA A 273 24.46 -7.35 14.15
N GLY A 274 24.54 -6.77 15.36
CA GLY A 274 23.89 -5.49 15.67
C GLY A 274 24.38 -4.32 14.80
N HIS A 275 25.68 -4.22 14.52
CA HIS A 275 26.21 -3.17 13.63
C HIS A 275 25.67 -3.34 12.20
N THR A 276 25.60 -4.57 11.72
CA THR A 276 25.09 -4.86 10.37
C THR A 276 23.60 -4.57 10.27
N LEU A 277 22.82 -4.95 11.31
CA LEU A 277 21.39 -4.63 11.39
C LEU A 277 21.12 -3.12 11.40
N LEU A 278 21.95 -2.32 12.05
CA LEU A 278 21.81 -0.86 12.03
C LEU A 278 22.06 -0.25 10.65
N ILE A 279 23.04 -0.75 9.90
CA ILE A 279 23.29 -0.30 8.52
C ILE A 279 22.10 -0.68 7.63
N SER A 280 21.65 -1.93 7.70
CA SER A 280 20.50 -2.45 7.00
C SER A 280 19.23 -1.62 7.27
N ALA A 281 18.90 -1.43 8.54
CA ALA A 281 17.75 -0.61 8.91
C ALA A 281 17.86 0.84 8.43
N SER A 282 19.06 1.39 8.32
CA SER A 282 19.25 2.74 7.78
C SER A 282 18.86 2.81 6.29
N THR A 283 19.18 1.79 5.50
CA THR A 283 18.81 1.75 4.08
C THR A 283 17.30 1.58 3.90
N VAL A 284 16.69 0.72 4.71
CA VAL A 284 15.23 0.54 4.75
C VAL A 284 14.52 1.83 5.20
N ALA A 285 15.04 2.50 6.24
CA ALA A 285 14.50 3.76 6.73
C ALA A 285 14.55 4.87 5.68
N ILE A 286 15.61 4.95 4.86
CA ILE A 286 15.71 5.90 3.75
C ILE A 286 14.59 5.67 2.73
N GLY A 287 14.28 4.41 2.41
CA GLY A 287 13.17 4.06 1.54
C GLY A 287 11.83 4.59 2.05
N PHE A 288 11.52 4.36 3.32
CA PHE A 288 10.28 4.85 3.92
C PHE A 288 10.22 6.37 4.10
N LEU A 289 11.35 7.00 4.41
CA LEU A 289 11.43 8.47 4.49
C LEU A 289 11.17 9.14 3.13
N ALA A 290 11.55 8.50 2.03
CA ALA A 290 11.24 9.01 0.69
C ALA A 290 9.73 9.04 0.40
N LEU A 291 8.96 8.09 0.94
CA LEU A 291 7.50 8.08 0.79
C LEU A 291 6.82 9.26 1.50
N LEU A 292 7.44 9.84 2.52
CA LEU A 292 6.89 11.02 3.22
C LEU A 292 6.90 12.28 2.35
N MET A 293 7.66 12.30 1.26
CA MET A 293 7.68 13.43 0.32
C MET A 293 6.42 13.50 -0.55
N VAL A 294 5.71 12.39 -0.70
CA VAL A 294 4.52 12.32 -1.55
C VAL A 294 3.30 12.85 -0.80
N PRO A 295 2.60 13.89 -1.30
CA PRO A 295 1.47 14.50 -0.59
C PRO A 295 0.16 13.71 -0.76
N ILE A 296 0.22 12.39 -0.60
CA ILE A 296 -0.92 11.47 -0.62
C ILE A 296 -0.97 10.75 0.73
N SER A 297 -2.14 10.79 1.39
CA SER A 297 -2.31 10.28 2.75
C SER A 297 -1.90 8.81 2.90
N GLU A 298 -2.25 7.95 1.94
CA GLU A 298 -1.90 6.52 1.97
C GLU A 298 -0.39 6.30 1.87
N ILE A 299 0.28 6.98 0.93
CA ILE A 299 1.72 6.80 0.70
C ILE A 299 2.52 7.30 1.90
N ARG A 300 2.16 8.46 2.46
CA ARG A 300 2.78 8.98 3.70
C ARG A 300 2.55 8.05 4.87
N SER A 301 1.33 7.54 5.03
CA SER A 301 0.99 6.61 6.11
C SER A 301 1.83 5.33 6.05
N ILE A 302 2.03 4.79 4.85
CA ILE A 302 2.92 3.64 4.60
C ILE A 302 4.37 4.01 4.95
N GLY A 303 4.82 5.21 4.60
CA GLY A 303 6.14 5.72 4.98
C GLY A 303 6.35 5.77 6.49
N VAL A 304 5.37 6.29 7.23
CA VAL A 304 5.39 6.34 8.71
C VAL A 304 5.40 4.94 9.30
N ALA A 305 4.48 4.08 8.86
CA ALA A 305 4.36 2.71 9.38
C ALA A 305 5.62 1.89 9.11
N GLY A 306 6.14 1.96 7.88
CA GLY A 306 7.36 1.25 7.50
C GLY A 306 8.60 1.72 8.26
N PHE A 307 8.74 3.04 8.47
CA PHE A 307 9.80 3.60 9.31
C PHE A 307 9.70 3.11 10.76
N LEU A 308 8.50 3.12 11.33
CA LEU A 308 8.27 2.67 12.71
C LEU A 308 8.51 1.17 12.86
N VAL A 309 7.99 0.34 11.95
CA VAL A 309 8.17 -1.13 12.04
C VAL A 309 9.63 -1.52 11.88
N ALA A 310 10.35 -0.92 10.94
CA ALA A 310 11.78 -1.17 10.78
C ALA A 310 12.58 -0.77 12.02
N GLY A 311 12.27 0.40 12.60
CA GLY A 311 12.86 0.87 13.86
C GLY A 311 12.57 -0.06 15.03
N MET A 312 11.32 -0.54 15.19
CA MET A 312 10.93 -1.48 16.24
C MET A 312 11.59 -2.85 16.07
N CYS A 313 11.67 -3.37 14.84
CA CYS A 313 12.38 -4.62 14.56
C CYS A 313 13.86 -4.55 14.98
N VAL A 314 14.56 -3.46 14.63
CA VAL A 314 15.96 -3.24 15.02
C VAL A 314 16.11 -3.04 16.52
N LEU A 315 15.22 -2.27 17.15
CA LEU A 315 15.23 -2.05 18.58
C LEU A 315 15.10 -3.38 19.34
N LEU A 316 14.09 -4.19 18.97
CA LEU A 316 13.86 -5.49 19.60
C LEU A 316 14.98 -6.48 19.31
N ALA A 317 15.48 -6.56 18.08
CA ALA A 317 16.58 -7.43 17.70
C ALA A 317 17.90 -7.09 18.42
N ASN A 318 18.17 -5.82 18.72
CA ASN A 318 19.41 -5.40 19.41
C ASN A 318 19.29 -5.33 20.94
N THR A 319 18.06 -5.33 21.51
CA THR A 319 17.85 -5.24 22.96
C THR A 319 17.24 -6.52 23.54
N LEU A 320 16.03 -6.88 23.11
CA LEU A 320 15.27 -8.00 23.65
C LEU A 320 15.88 -9.34 23.26
N VAL A 321 16.20 -9.52 21.97
CA VAL A 321 16.72 -10.82 21.48
C VAL A 321 18.02 -11.22 22.17
N PRO A 322 19.07 -10.37 22.28
CA PRO A 322 20.28 -10.73 23.01
C PRO A 322 20.05 -11.06 24.49
N ALA A 323 19.09 -10.37 25.14
CA ALA A 323 18.75 -10.65 26.54
C ALA A 323 18.08 -12.02 26.70
N VAL A 324 17.11 -12.35 25.84
CA VAL A 324 16.44 -13.67 25.82
C VAL A 324 17.43 -14.77 25.50
N LEU A 325 18.31 -14.58 24.52
CA LEU A 325 19.35 -15.54 24.14
C LEU A 325 20.35 -15.82 25.28
N ALA A 326 20.75 -14.75 26.01
CA ALA A 326 21.64 -14.89 27.16
C ALA A 326 21.01 -15.72 28.29
N LEU A 327 19.68 -15.56 28.53
CA LEU A 327 18.93 -16.33 29.53
C LEU A 327 18.74 -17.80 29.10
N LEU A 328 18.47 -18.03 27.83
CA LEU A 328 18.27 -19.39 27.31
C LEU A 328 19.58 -20.18 27.24
N GLY A 329 20.69 -19.56 26.84
CA GLY A 329 21.96 -20.23 26.65
C GLY A 329 21.81 -21.50 25.78
N HIS A 330 22.32 -22.62 26.24
CA HIS A 330 22.18 -23.92 25.53
C HIS A 330 20.74 -24.46 25.46
N ARG A 331 19.81 -23.91 26.28
CA ARG A 331 18.38 -24.31 26.24
C ARG A 331 17.66 -23.88 24.95
N ILE A 332 18.28 -23.05 24.12
CA ILE A 332 17.74 -22.67 22.80
C ILE A 332 17.52 -23.90 21.90
N ASP A 333 18.25 -24.97 22.15
CA ASP A 333 18.15 -26.22 21.43
C ASP A 333 17.21 -27.26 22.05
N LEU A 334 16.44 -26.91 23.09
CA LEU A 334 15.38 -27.76 23.64
C LEU A 334 14.22 -27.92 22.64
N CYS A 335 13.50 -29.05 22.73
CA CYS A 335 12.40 -29.38 21.82
C CYS A 335 12.85 -29.47 20.35
N ARG A 336 13.97 -30.15 20.10
CA ARG A 336 14.41 -30.47 18.74
C ARG A 336 13.47 -31.47 18.09
N LEU A 337 13.22 -31.22 16.79
CA LEU A 337 12.47 -32.18 15.97
C LEU A 337 13.35 -33.40 15.67
N PRO A 338 12.81 -34.63 15.81
CA PRO A 338 13.57 -35.87 15.63
C PRO A 338 14.08 -36.06 14.19
N PHE A 339 13.49 -35.39 13.22
CA PHE A 339 13.83 -35.50 11.80
C PHE A 339 14.81 -34.42 11.32
N THR A 340 15.16 -33.45 12.15
CA THR A 340 16.10 -32.37 11.75
C THR A 340 17.53 -32.82 12.05
N PRO A 341 18.43 -32.74 11.07
CA PRO A 341 19.83 -33.07 11.32
C PRO A 341 20.33 -32.12 12.43
N ARG A 342 21.14 -32.70 13.34
CA ARG A 342 21.87 -31.84 14.31
C ARG A 342 22.63 -30.80 13.51
N MET A 343 22.42 -29.50 13.84
CA MET A 343 23.31 -28.45 13.34
C MET A 343 24.70 -28.60 14.01
N ASP A 344 25.26 -29.79 13.94
CA ASP A 344 26.62 -30.05 14.34
C ASP A 344 27.54 -29.44 13.28
N ALA A 345 28.78 -29.21 13.67
CA ALA A 345 29.80 -28.72 12.77
C ALA A 345 29.87 -29.48 11.43
N GLN A 346 29.48 -30.79 11.43
CA GLN A 346 29.43 -31.63 10.22
C GLN A 346 28.28 -31.27 9.25
N TRP A 347 27.09 -30.93 9.74
CA TRP A 347 25.98 -30.52 8.86
C TRP A 347 26.23 -29.17 8.24
N SER A 348 26.70 -28.22 9.05
CA SER A 348 27.16 -26.89 8.61
C SER A 348 28.27 -27.01 7.57
N ALA A 349 29.21 -27.93 7.76
CA ALA A 349 30.28 -28.22 6.81
C ALA A 349 29.76 -28.81 5.50
N ARG A 350 28.81 -29.78 5.55
CA ARG A 350 28.24 -30.40 4.32
C ARG A 350 27.42 -29.40 3.49
N THR A 351 26.61 -28.56 4.14
CA THR A 351 25.81 -27.53 3.47
C THR A 351 26.73 -26.45 2.88
N GLY A 352 27.74 -26.00 3.63
CA GLY A 352 28.75 -25.08 3.16
C GLY A 352 29.52 -25.63 1.96
N GLU A 353 29.85 -26.94 1.95
CA GLU A 353 30.56 -27.56 0.84
C GLU A 353 29.74 -27.58 -0.47
N ARG A 354 28.40 -27.77 -0.39
CA ARG A 354 27.52 -27.66 -1.58
C ARG A 354 27.56 -26.24 -2.15
N TRP A 355 27.46 -25.24 -1.30
CA TRP A 355 27.53 -23.83 -1.72
C TRP A 355 28.91 -23.43 -2.22
N ARG A 356 29.97 -23.99 -1.64
CA ARG A 356 31.34 -23.83 -2.13
C ARG A 356 31.48 -24.38 -3.54
N ARG A 357 31.03 -25.61 -3.82
CA ARG A 357 31.05 -26.22 -5.16
C ARG A 357 30.25 -25.39 -6.16
N TRP A 358 29.08 -24.90 -5.78
CA TRP A 358 28.29 -24.00 -6.62
C TRP A 358 29.08 -22.71 -6.93
N GLY A 359 29.67 -22.08 -5.93
CA GLY A 359 30.51 -20.91 -6.08
C GLY A 359 31.72 -21.14 -6.99
N THR A 360 32.40 -22.33 -6.92
CA THR A 360 33.48 -22.66 -7.82
C THR A 360 33.05 -22.77 -9.27
N VAL A 361 31.85 -23.31 -9.54
CA VAL A 361 31.31 -23.36 -10.91
C VAL A 361 31.04 -21.96 -11.47
N ILE A 362 30.44 -21.06 -10.67
CA ILE A 362 30.17 -19.69 -11.11
C ILE A 362 31.46 -18.91 -11.35
N VAL A 363 32.45 -19.05 -10.48
CA VAL A 363 33.76 -18.40 -10.62
C VAL A 363 34.54 -18.94 -11.83
N ALA A 364 34.36 -20.22 -12.18
CA ALA A 364 34.95 -20.82 -13.36
C ALA A 364 34.32 -20.33 -14.68
N TYR A 365 32.98 -20.11 -14.71
CA TYR A 365 32.25 -19.71 -15.91
C TYR A 365 31.39 -18.44 -15.69
N PRO A 366 32.04 -17.29 -15.30
CA PRO A 366 31.30 -16.11 -14.87
C PRO A 366 30.43 -15.49 -15.99
N TRP A 367 30.90 -15.49 -17.23
CA TRP A 367 30.18 -14.98 -18.39
C TRP A 367 28.93 -15.81 -18.74
N LEU A 368 29.04 -17.14 -18.64
CA LEU A 368 27.92 -18.04 -18.85
C LEU A 368 26.87 -17.85 -17.74
N ALA A 369 27.30 -17.69 -16.49
CA ALA A 369 26.43 -17.39 -15.36
C ALA A 369 25.67 -16.06 -15.56
N LEU A 370 26.36 -15.01 -16.02
CA LEU A 370 25.73 -13.74 -16.37
C LEU A 370 24.72 -13.86 -17.51
N LEU A 371 25.03 -14.63 -18.55
CA LEU A 371 24.12 -14.82 -19.66
C LEU A 371 22.84 -15.56 -19.22
N LEU A 372 23.01 -16.68 -18.52
CA LEU A 372 21.86 -17.52 -18.12
C LEU A 372 20.93 -16.85 -17.10
N ALA A 373 21.49 -16.05 -16.18
CA ALA A 373 20.68 -15.34 -15.18
C ALA A 373 20.30 -13.93 -15.63
N GLY A 374 21.17 -13.24 -16.37
CA GLY A 374 20.94 -11.86 -16.80
C GLY A 374 19.94 -11.71 -17.92
N VAL A 375 19.91 -12.64 -18.91
CA VAL A 375 18.97 -12.54 -20.03
C VAL A 375 17.52 -12.63 -19.55
N PRO A 376 17.09 -13.60 -18.73
CA PRO A 376 15.72 -13.61 -18.18
C PRO A 376 15.37 -12.35 -17.40
N LEU A 377 16.31 -11.82 -16.60
CA LEU A 377 16.10 -10.58 -15.85
C LEU A 377 15.91 -9.37 -16.76
N LEU A 378 16.72 -9.26 -17.82
CA LEU A 378 16.60 -8.19 -18.79
C LEU A 378 15.30 -8.27 -19.58
N LEU A 379 14.82 -9.48 -19.91
CA LEU A 379 13.53 -9.68 -20.58
C LEU A 379 12.37 -9.25 -19.66
N LEU A 380 12.41 -9.62 -18.39
CA LEU A 380 11.41 -9.15 -17.41
C LEU A 380 11.50 -7.64 -17.21
N ALA A 381 12.71 -7.08 -17.08
CA ALA A 381 12.90 -5.63 -16.95
C ALA A 381 12.43 -4.87 -18.20
N TRP A 382 12.55 -5.45 -19.38
CA TRP A 382 11.95 -4.90 -20.60
C TRP A 382 10.44 -4.80 -20.51
N GLN A 383 9.77 -5.83 -19.98
CA GLN A 383 8.32 -5.80 -19.79
C GLN A 383 7.88 -4.66 -18.84
N ALA A 384 8.70 -4.29 -17.86
CA ALA A 384 8.43 -3.15 -16.98
C ALA A 384 8.32 -1.80 -17.72
N THR A 385 8.89 -1.66 -18.93
CA THR A 385 8.73 -0.43 -19.74
C THR A 385 7.29 -0.23 -20.26
N GLN A 386 6.46 -1.27 -20.19
CA GLN A 386 5.04 -1.23 -20.55
C GLN A 386 4.13 -1.00 -19.35
N LEU A 387 4.70 -0.71 -18.18
CA LEU A 387 3.94 -0.44 -16.96
C LEU A 387 3.02 0.77 -17.16
N ASP A 388 1.73 0.53 -17.02
CA ASP A 388 0.69 1.54 -17.02
C ASP A 388 0.20 1.77 -15.59
N THR A 389 0.54 2.93 -15.03
CA THR A 389 0.16 3.34 -13.68
C THR A 389 -1.12 4.15 -13.74
N SER A 390 -2.23 3.48 -13.85
CA SER A 390 -3.56 4.10 -13.78
C SER A 390 -4.50 3.24 -12.93
N LEU A 391 -5.67 3.77 -12.61
CA LEU A 391 -6.66 2.98 -11.87
C LEU A 391 -7.04 1.72 -12.66
N PRO A 392 -6.93 0.54 -12.05
CA PRO A 392 -7.22 -0.73 -12.68
C PRO A 392 -8.66 -0.79 -13.20
N ARG A 393 -8.84 -1.46 -14.32
CA ARG A 393 -10.17 -1.83 -14.79
C ARG A 393 -10.71 -2.92 -13.89
N GLY A 394 -11.83 -2.64 -13.23
CA GLY A 394 -12.47 -3.57 -12.31
C GLY A 394 -12.41 -3.07 -10.86
N ASN A 395 -13.09 -3.79 -10.01
CA ASN A 395 -13.26 -3.40 -8.63
C ASN A 395 -11.99 -3.68 -7.83
N LEU A 396 -11.52 -2.69 -7.09
CA LEU A 396 -10.44 -2.86 -6.09
C LEU A 396 -10.84 -3.81 -4.96
N LEU A 397 -12.15 -3.98 -4.77
CA LEU A 397 -12.80 -4.82 -3.78
C LEU A 397 -13.29 -6.15 -4.38
N PRO A 398 -13.47 -7.17 -3.55
CA PRO A 398 -14.14 -8.40 -3.97
C PRO A 398 -15.52 -8.12 -4.57
N GLN A 399 -15.88 -8.82 -5.64
CA GLN A 399 -17.20 -8.69 -6.27
C GLN A 399 -18.37 -9.07 -5.33
N ALA A 400 -18.08 -9.81 -4.27
CA ALA A 400 -19.02 -10.17 -3.24
C ALA A 400 -19.33 -9.03 -2.25
N ALA A 401 -18.60 -7.91 -2.29
CA ALA A 401 -18.89 -6.75 -1.47
C ALA A 401 -20.21 -6.11 -1.94
N GLU A 402 -21.08 -5.78 -0.98
CA GLU A 402 -22.42 -5.26 -1.26
C GLU A 402 -22.37 -3.96 -2.04
N SER A 403 -21.51 -3.02 -1.62
CA SER A 403 -21.35 -1.73 -2.30
C SER A 403 -20.91 -1.86 -3.77
N VAL A 404 -20.14 -2.92 -4.07
CA VAL A 404 -19.69 -3.25 -5.44
C VAL A 404 -20.84 -3.85 -6.25
N HIS A 405 -21.62 -4.75 -5.65
CA HIS A 405 -22.78 -5.33 -6.29
C HIS A 405 -23.81 -4.25 -6.63
N ALA A 406 -24.11 -3.37 -5.69
CA ALA A 406 -25.00 -2.22 -5.89
C ALA A 406 -24.48 -1.26 -6.98
N LEU A 407 -23.17 -0.99 -7.03
CA LEU A 407 -22.56 -0.17 -8.10
C LEU A 407 -22.75 -0.83 -9.47
N ASN A 408 -22.51 -2.15 -9.56
CA ASN A 408 -22.72 -2.89 -10.80
C ASN A 408 -24.20 -2.88 -11.22
N THR A 409 -25.12 -2.92 -10.27
CA THR A 409 -26.56 -2.80 -10.51
C THR A 409 -26.93 -1.41 -11.03
N LEU A 410 -26.35 -0.34 -10.47
CA LEU A 410 -26.47 1.02 -11.05
C LEU A 410 -25.97 1.08 -12.50
N GLY A 411 -24.86 0.40 -12.79
CA GLY A 411 -24.35 0.29 -14.17
C GLY A 411 -25.30 -0.41 -15.11
N LYS A 412 -26.00 -1.47 -14.67
CA LYS A 412 -27.01 -2.18 -15.47
C LYS A 412 -28.22 -1.30 -15.82
N ILE A 413 -28.59 -0.39 -14.96
CA ILE A 413 -29.68 0.58 -15.18
C ILE A 413 -29.18 1.92 -15.76
N ASP A 414 -27.92 1.98 -16.19
CA ASP A 414 -27.25 3.15 -16.81
C ASP A 414 -27.22 4.39 -15.89
N ARG A 415 -26.91 4.20 -14.60
CA ARG A 415 -26.93 5.24 -13.56
C ARG A 415 -25.69 5.29 -12.66
N ASP A 416 -24.64 4.53 -12.95
CA ASP A 416 -23.37 4.49 -12.19
C ASP A 416 -22.63 5.83 -12.19
N GLY A 417 -22.81 6.66 -13.21
CA GLY A 417 -22.30 8.02 -13.28
C GLY A 417 -22.68 8.92 -12.10
N ILE A 418 -23.73 8.56 -11.33
CA ILE A 418 -24.11 9.28 -10.09
C ILE A 418 -23.05 9.14 -9.02
N VAL A 419 -22.43 7.97 -8.90
CA VAL A 419 -21.34 7.73 -7.95
C VAL A 419 -20.05 8.42 -8.43
N GLN A 420 -19.81 8.40 -9.75
CA GLN A 420 -18.60 8.93 -10.39
C GLN A 420 -18.76 10.36 -10.91
N SER A 421 -19.64 11.16 -10.32
CA SER A 421 -19.90 12.52 -10.81
C SER A 421 -18.70 13.45 -10.70
N LEU A 422 -18.52 14.33 -11.70
CA LEU A 422 -17.63 15.47 -11.60
C LEU A 422 -18.36 16.62 -10.89
N ARG A 423 -17.75 17.19 -9.88
CA ARG A 423 -18.28 18.34 -9.11
C ARG A 423 -17.47 19.58 -9.47
N ILE A 424 -18.01 20.44 -10.30
CA ILE A 424 -17.33 21.64 -10.79
C ILE A 424 -17.81 22.86 -10.01
N VAL A 425 -16.92 23.50 -9.26
CA VAL A 425 -17.19 24.77 -8.59
C VAL A 425 -16.65 25.89 -9.45
N VAL A 426 -17.54 26.80 -9.85
CA VAL A 426 -17.21 27.98 -10.63
C VAL A 426 -17.41 29.21 -9.77
N GLU A 427 -16.35 29.99 -9.54
CA GLU A 427 -16.42 31.26 -8.82
C GLU A 427 -16.24 32.41 -9.80
N LEU A 428 -17.10 33.43 -9.68
CA LEU A 428 -17.06 34.64 -10.50
C LEU A 428 -16.48 35.81 -9.71
N PRO A 429 -15.67 36.68 -10.35
CA PRO A 429 -14.96 37.78 -9.66
C PRO A 429 -15.85 38.91 -9.17
N THR A 430 -17.05 39.05 -9.73
CA THR A 430 -17.96 40.17 -9.45
C THR A 430 -19.38 39.65 -9.30
N ASP A 431 -20.13 40.28 -8.39
CA ASP A 431 -21.57 40.13 -8.13
C ASP A 431 -22.12 38.72 -7.97
N SER A 432 -23.17 38.58 -7.20
CA SER A 432 -23.91 37.34 -7.06
C SER A 432 -24.36 36.77 -8.40
N ILE A 433 -24.11 35.49 -8.66
CA ILE A 433 -24.54 34.78 -9.87
C ILE A 433 -26.03 34.97 -10.14
N THR A 434 -26.81 35.02 -9.06
CA THR A 434 -28.27 35.22 -9.14
C THR A 434 -28.70 36.64 -9.39
N GLN A 435 -27.85 37.62 -9.11
CA GLN A 435 -28.16 39.07 -9.29
C GLN A 435 -27.66 39.62 -10.62
N SER A 436 -26.70 38.98 -11.28
CA SER A 436 -26.12 39.38 -12.54
C SER A 436 -26.55 38.51 -13.70
N ASP A 437 -27.07 39.11 -14.78
CA ASP A 437 -27.36 38.38 -16.02
C ASP A 437 -26.11 37.79 -16.65
N ALA A 438 -24.97 38.48 -16.50
CA ALA A 438 -23.69 37.95 -16.97
C ALA A 438 -23.25 36.70 -16.22
N GLY A 439 -23.42 36.68 -14.90
CA GLY A 439 -23.12 35.54 -14.04
C GLY A 439 -24.02 34.35 -14.36
N TRP A 440 -25.34 34.57 -14.42
CA TRP A 440 -26.30 33.53 -14.78
C TRP A 440 -25.99 32.90 -16.15
N ASN A 441 -25.79 33.76 -17.16
CA ASN A 441 -25.47 33.34 -18.53
C ASN A 441 -24.13 32.61 -18.62
N ALA A 442 -23.17 32.90 -17.73
CA ALA A 442 -21.89 32.20 -17.69
C ALA A 442 -22.08 30.75 -17.24
N ILE A 443 -22.86 30.53 -16.17
CA ILE A 443 -23.17 29.17 -15.66
C ILE A 443 -24.04 28.41 -16.68
N ASP A 444 -25.02 29.05 -17.29
CA ASP A 444 -25.88 28.45 -18.30
C ASP A 444 -25.08 28.00 -19.54
N ARG A 445 -24.18 28.88 -20.06
CA ARG A 445 -23.30 28.51 -21.18
C ARG A 445 -22.40 27.33 -20.85
N LEU A 446 -21.79 27.31 -19.65
CA LEU A 446 -20.95 26.21 -19.22
C LEU A 446 -21.75 24.93 -19.10
N SER A 447 -22.92 24.98 -18.47
CA SER A 447 -23.83 23.82 -18.34
C SER A 447 -24.23 23.25 -19.71
N LYS A 448 -24.60 24.11 -20.67
CA LYS A 448 -24.92 23.70 -22.05
C LYS A 448 -23.74 23.10 -22.78
N ARG A 449 -22.53 23.70 -22.61
CA ARG A 449 -21.31 23.16 -23.23
C ARG A 449 -20.95 21.80 -22.68
N LEU A 450 -21.07 21.59 -21.37
CA LEU A 450 -20.82 20.28 -20.73
C LEU A 450 -21.88 19.24 -21.17
N SER A 451 -23.16 19.65 -21.26
CA SER A 451 -24.24 18.77 -21.74
C SER A 451 -24.08 18.34 -23.22
N SER A 452 -23.35 19.12 -24.02
CA SER A 452 -23.08 18.77 -25.43
C SER A 452 -21.88 17.83 -25.60
N ASP A 453 -21.13 17.53 -24.54
CA ASP A 453 -20.03 16.57 -24.59
C ASP A 453 -20.57 15.15 -24.66
N PRO A 454 -20.12 14.30 -25.62
CA PRO A 454 -20.63 12.94 -25.77
C PRO A 454 -20.32 12.03 -24.54
N ARG A 455 -19.38 12.43 -23.68
CA ARG A 455 -19.05 11.74 -22.42
C ARG A 455 -20.05 12.05 -21.30
N CYS A 456 -20.85 13.10 -21.47
CA CYS A 456 -21.82 13.54 -20.46
C CYS A 456 -23.16 12.85 -20.67
N TYR A 457 -23.64 12.18 -19.62
CA TYR A 457 -25.01 11.73 -19.56
C TYR A 457 -25.95 12.89 -19.21
N ARG A 458 -25.61 13.64 -18.12
CA ARG A 458 -26.44 14.76 -17.65
C ARG A 458 -25.61 15.79 -16.88
N VAL A 459 -26.04 17.04 -16.99
CA VAL A 459 -25.55 18.16 -16.17
C VAL A 459 -26.64 18.60 -15.21
N ILE A 460 -26.33 18.74 -13.94
CA ILE A 460 -27.20 19.26 -12.89
C ILE A 460 -26.55 20.54 -12.36
N SER A 461 -27.22 21.66 -12.52
CA SER A 461 -26.79 22.98 -12.04
C SER A 461 -28.02 23.83 -11.69
N ILE A 462 -27.80 24.94 -11.03
CA ILE A 462 -28.90 25.85 -10.72
C ILE A 462 -29.63 26.32 -11.99
N THR A 463 -28.91 26.49 -13.10
CA THR A 463 -29.50 26.93 -14.38
C THR A 463 -30.26 25.82 -15.09
N THR A 464 -29.83 24.56 -14.98
CA THR A 464 -30.54 23.42 -15.57
C THR A 464 -31.81 23.08 -14.77
N ILE A 465 -31.78 23.19 -13.44
CA ILE A 465 -32.95 22.98 -12.57
C ILE A 465 -34.00 24.08 -12.80
N ALA A 466 -33.56 25.33 -12.97
CA ALA A 466 -34.45 26.45 -13.26
C ALA A 466 -34.81 26.56 -14.75
N GLU A 467 -34.56 25.54 -15.56
CA GLU A 467 -34.82 25.50 -17.02
C GLU A 467 -34.30 26.74 -17.77
N SER A 468 -33.12 27.22 -17.35
CA SER A 468 -32.49 28.48 -17.81
C SER A 468 -33.31 29.76 -17.54
N ASN A 469 -34.40 29.64 -16.79
CA ASN A 469 -35.23 30.79 -16.42
C ASN A 469 -34.89 31.27 -15.00
N ARG A 470 -34.24 32.46 -14.92
CA ARG A 470 -33.81 33.02 -13.64
C ARG A 470 -34.96 33.36 -12.69
N SER A 471 -36.17 33.68 -13.21
CA SER A 471 -37.33 33.96 -12.36
C SER A 471 -37.86 32.70 -11.63
N ALA A 472 -37.55 31.49 -12.12
CA ALA A 472 -37.90 30.24 -11.44
C ALA A 472 -37.05 29.96 -10.19
N LEU A 473 -36.01 30.76 -9.91
CA LEU A 473 -35.20 30.63 -8.69
C LEU A 473 -36.01 30.82 -7.41
N ASP A 474 -37.03 31.69 -7.43
CA ASP A 474 -37.83 32.02 -6.27
C ASP A 474 -38.78 30.84 -5.89
N ASP A 475 -39.10 30.01 -6.87
CA ASP A 475 -39.91 28.80 -6.70
C ASP A 475 -39.10 27.60 -6.15
N LEU A 476 -37.76 27.65 -6.22
CA LEU A 476 -36.89 26.60 -5.71
C LEU A 476 -36.80 26.64 -4.19
N SER A 477 -36.78 25.46 -3.56
CA SER A 477 -36.54 25.33 -2.13
C SER A 477 -35.21 25.96 -1.70
N ARG A 478 -35.15 26.42 -0.44
CA ARG A 478 -33.88 26.93 0.12
C ARG A 478 -32.77 25.89 0.11
N GLU A 479 -33.10 24.63 0.31
CA GLU A 479 -32.17 23.53 0.30
C GLU A 479 -31.58 23.28 -1.09
N THR A 480 -32.41 23.29 -2.13
CA THR A 480 -31.97 23.17 -3.53
C THR A 480 -31.03 24.33 -3.89
N ARG A 481 -31.39 25.57 -3.54
CA ARG A 481 -30.52 26.73 -3.81
C ARG A 481 -29.17 26.62 -3.10
N ARG A 482 -29.14 26.22 -1.84
CA ARG A 482 -27.89 26.00 -1.07
C ARG A 482 -27.04 24.85 -1.58
N SER A 483 -27.66 23.86 -2.21
CA SER A 483 -26.90 22.75 -2.79
C SER A 483 -26.10 23.16 -4.03
N PHE A 484 -26.52 24.20 -4.75
CA PHE A 484 -25.89 24.61 -6.01
C PHE A 484 -25.33 26.02 -6.01
N LEU A 485 -25.59 26.83 -4.98
CA LEU A 485 -25.04 28.18 -4.83
C LEU A 485 -24.40 28.35 -3.47
N SER A 486 -23.23 28.98 -3.46
CA SER A 486 -22.56 29.35 -2.21
C SER A 486 -23.37 30.37 -1.42
N SER A 487 -23.15 30.46 -0.11
CA SER A 487 -23.84 31.37 0.79
C SER A 487 -23.69 32.86 0.43
N ASP A 488 -22.55 33.22 -0.20
CA ASP A 488 -22.28 34.57 -0.72
C ASP A 488 -22.79 34.78 -2.15
N GLY A 489 -23.34 33.74 -2.79
CA GLY A 489 -23.88 33.80 -4.15
C GLY A 489 -22.84 33.95 -5.26
N ARG A 490 -21.52 33.89 -4.97
CA ARG A 490 -20.45 34.11 -5.93
C ARG A 490 -19.94 32.85 -6.59
N ALA A 491 -20.19 31.72 -5.99
CA ALA A 491 -19.81 30.42 -6.53
C ALA A 491 -21.06 29.56 -6.83
N ALA A 492 -21.00 28.80 -7.93
CA ALA A 492 -22.01 27.81 -8.30
C ALA A 492 -21.39 26.43 -8.44
N LEU A 493 -22.13 25.41 -8.00
CA LEU A 493 -21.84 24.00 -8.25
C LEU A 493 -22.50 23.56 -9.55
N ILE A 494 -21.74 22.92 -10.39
CA ILE A 494 -22.23 22.16 -11.56
C ILE A 494 -21.82 20.72 -11.36
N GLU A 495 -22.79 19.84 -11.28
CA GLU A 495 -22.56 18.41 -11.18
C GLU A 495 -22.74 17.78 -12.56
N VAL A 496 -21.72 17.06 -13.02
CA VAL A 496 -21.71 16.40 -14.33
C VAL A 496 -21.66 14.91 -14.11
N LEU A 497 -22.64 14.22 -14.64
CA LEU A 497 -22.76 12.77 -14.57
C LEU A 497 -22.18 12.18 -15.88
N PRO A 498 -21.10 11.40 -15.80
CA PRO A 498 -20.58 10.69 -16.95
C PRO A 498 -21.59 9.64 -17.46
N ALA A 499 -21.52 9.31 -18.73
CA ALA A 499 -22.26 8.18 -19.28
C ALA A 499 -21.57 6.86 -18.88
N THR A 500 -22.32 5.81 -18.62
CA THR A 500 -21.82 4.47 -18.22
C THR A 500 -20.83 3.88 -19.24
N SER A 501 -20.90 4.29 -20.49
CA SER A 501 -19.94 3.89 -21.54
C SER A 501 -18.55 4.53 -21.40
N VAL A 502 -18.39 5.52 -20.55
CA VAL A 502 -17.12 6.25 -20.35
C VAL A 502 -16.25 5.49 -19.36
N SER A 503 -15.01 5.20 -19.75
CA SER A 503 -14.07 4.54 -18.85
C SER A 503 -13.45 5.53 -17.86
N LEU A 504 -13.00 5.04 -16.69
CA LEU A 504 -12.29 5.86 -15.68
C LEU A 504 -11.14 6.68 -16.29
N ARG A 505 -10.38 6.11 -17.23
CA ARG A 505 -9.31 6.83 -17.93
C ARG A 505 -9.84 8.00 -18.79
N GLN A 506 -10.99 7.81 -19.44
CA GLN A 506 -11.60 8.88 -20.24
C GLN A 506 -12.13 10.00 -19.33
N GLU A 507 -12.66 9.65 -18.16
CA GLU A 507 -13.08 10.64 -17.16
C GLU A 507 -11.89 11.45 -16.62
N VAL A 508 -10.79 10.78 -16.26
CA VAL A 508 -9.54 11.44 -15.83
C VAL A 508 -9.01 12.39 -16.92
N ASN A 509 -9.01 11.95 -18.17
CA ASN A 509 -8.61 12.80 -19.31
C ASN A 509 -9.56 13.98 -19.48
N TRP A 510 -10.85 13.76 -19.28
CA TRP A 510 -11.84 14.84 -19.34
C TRP A 510 -11.58 15.93 -18.28
N VAL A 511 -11.28 15.54 -17.06
CA VAL A 511 -10.86 16.47 -16.00
C VAL A 511 -9.64 17.27 -16.42
N ARG A 512 -8.60 16.60 -16.96
CA ARG A 512 -7.38 17.26 -17.46
C ARG A 512 -7.67 18.26 -18.59
N GLU A 513 -8.58 17.91 -19.51
CA GLU A 513 -9.02 18.81 -20.59
C GLU A 513 -9.76 20.04 -20.06
N LEU A 514 -10.67 19.85 -19.09
CA LEU A 514 -11.42 20.95 -18.47
C LEU A 514 -10.48 21.95 -17.79
N ARG A 515 -9.53 21.44 -16.98
CA ARG A 515 -8.53 22.27 -16.31
C ARG A 515 -7.63 23.01 -17.30
N LYS A 516 -7.17 22.34 -18.36
CA LYS A 516 -6.34 22.94 -19.41
C LYS A 516 -7.08 24.02 -20.19
N THR A 517 -8.36 23.84 -20.46
CA THR A 517 -9.18 24.82 -21.17
C THR A 517 -9.34 26.10 -20.35
N GLY A 518 -9.45 25.98 -19.03
CA GLY A 518 -9.48 27.09 -18.09
C GLY A 518 -10.82 27.81 -17.99
N ALA A 519 -11.06 28.42 -16.84
CA ALA A 519 -12.34 29.04 -16.47
C ALA A 519 -12.81 30.14 -17.45
N THR A 520 -11.91 31.01 -17.86
CA THR A 520 -12.26 32.14 -18.78
C THR A 520 -12.77 31.65 -20.14
N ALA A 521 -12.14 30.59 -20.70
CA ALA A 521 -12.56 30.06 -21.99
C ALA A 521 -13.86 29.24 -21.91
N LEU A 522 -14.13 28.67 -20.74
CA LEU A 522 -15.35 27.90 -20.49
C LEU A 522 -16.56 28.79 -20.16
N THR A 523 -16.37 29.81 -19.33
CA THR A 523 -17.45 30.67 -18.83
C THR A 523 -17.63 31.92 -19.68
N GLY A 524 -16.60 32.38 -20.40
CA GLY A 524 -16.54 33.68 -21.09
C GLY A 524 -16.35 34.88 -20.16
N VAL A 525 -16.06 34.66 -18.86
CA VAL A 525 -15.87 35.70 -17.85
C VAL A 525 -14.40 35.78 -17.47
N ARG A 526 -13.78 36.98 -17.64
CA ARG A 526 -12.39 37.20 -17.22
C ARG A 526 -12.29 37.18 -15.69
N GLY A 527 -11.29 36.46 -15.16
CA GLY A 527 -11.07 36.37 -13.72
C GLY A 527 -11.97 35.32 -13.02
N ALA A 528 -12.80 34.57 -13.76
CA ALA A 528 -13.49 33.42 -13.21
C ALA A 528 -12.46 32.32 -12.82
N THR A 529 -12.71 31.64 -11.73
CA THR A 529 -11.98 30.44 -11.32
C THR A 529 -12.85 29.20 -11.52
N LEU A 530 -12.22 28.06 -11.79
CA LEU A 530 -12.89 26.79 -11.99
C LEU A 530 -12.09 25.72 -11.25
N LEU A 531 -12.74 25.06 -10.31
CA LEU A 531 -12.20 23.92 -9.57
C LEU A 531 -12.98 22.68 -9.96
N VAL A 532 -12.27 21.60 -10.27
CA VAL A 532 -12.88 20.33 -10.66
C VAL A 532 -12.62 19.30 -9.57
N GLY A 533 -13.68 18.85 -8.93
CA GLY A 533 -13.70 17.82 -7.89
C GLY A 533 -14.54 16.59 -8.27
N GLY A 534 -14.79 15.73 -7.31
CA GLY A 534 -15.43 14.43 -7.49
C GLY A 534 -14.40 13.31 -7.72
N ILE A 535 -14.86 12.07 -7.78
CA ILE A 535 -13.99 10.89 -7.91
C ILE A 535 -13.06 10.95 -9.13
N PRO A 536 -13.51 11.33 -10.35
CA PRO A 536 -12.61 11.43 -11.49
C PRO A 536 -11.50 12.47 -11.32
N ALA A 537 -11.79 13.59 -10.64
CA ALA A 537 -10.81 14.62 -10.36
C ALA A 537 -9.80 14.18 -9.29
N LEU A 538 -10.27 13.50 -8.23
CA LEU A 538 -9.40 12.88 -7.23
C LEU A 538 -8.43 11.88 -7.87
N ASN A 539 -8.91 11.07 -8.80
CA ASN A 539 -8.10 10.11 -9.54
C ASN A 539 -7.05 10.80 -10.43
N ALA A 540 -7.46 11.89 -11.12
CA ALA A 540 -6.54 12.69 -11.93
C ALA A 540 -5.44 13.35 -11.08
N ASP A 541 -5.79 13.87 -9.91
CA ASP A 541 -4.85 14.46 -8.96
C ASP A 541 -3.90 13.41 -8.40
N TYR A 542 -4.42 12.24 -8.05
CA TYR A 542 -3.65 11.11 -7.55
C TYR A 542 -2.59 10.64 -8.56
N GLU A 543 -3.01 10.38 -9.81
CA GLU A 543 -2.09 9.98 -10.88
C GLU A 543 -1.01 11.06 -11.12
N SER A 544 -1.40 12.32 -11.23
CA SER A 544 -0.47 13.43 -11.47
C SER A 544 0.57 13.56 -10.35
N ILE A 545 0.14 13.47 -9.09
CA ILE A 545 1.05 13.60 -7.94
C ILE A 545 1.99 12.41 -7.84
N VAL A 546 1.52 11.20 -8.11
CA VAL A 546 2.39 10.03 -8.14
C VAL A 546 3.45 10.18 -9.24
N ASP A 547 3.05 10.57 -10.45
CA ASP A 547 3.96 10.76 -11.59
C ASP A 547 5.02 11.84 -11.28
N ASP A 548 4.61 12.97 -10.69
CA ASP A 548 5.51 14.07 -10.35
C ASP A 548 6.51 13.73 -9.23
N HIS A 549 6.11 12.87 -8.27
CA HIS A 549 6.93 12.54 -7.11
C HIS A 549 7.67 11.22 -7.23
N PHE A 550 7.30 10.33 -8.15
CA PHE A 550 7.95 9.03 -8.32
C PHE A 550 9.44 9.16 -8.61
N GLY A 551 9.81 9.99 -9.60
CA GLY A 551 11.22 10.23 -9.95
C GLY A 551 12.06 10.79 -8.80
N PRO A 552 11.64 11.89 -8.15
CA PRO A 552 12.33 12.44 -6.97
C PRO A 552 12.45 11.45 -5.80
N ALA A 553 11.38 10.70 -5.50
CA ALA A 553 11.41 9.68 -4.44
C ALA A 553 12.40 8.56 -4.75
N MET A 554 12.39 8.04 -5.99
CA MET A 554 13.39 7.07 -6.45
C MET A 554 14.81 7.61 -6.32
N ALA A 555 15.05 8.85 -6.77
CA ALA A 555 16.38 9.47 -6.70
C ALA A 555 16.86 9.57 -5.24
N LEU A 556 15.99 9.97 -4.31
CA LEU A 556 16.32 10.04 -2.89
C LEU A 556 16.70 8.67 -2.33
N VAL A 557 15.93 7.63 -2.65
CA VAL A 557 16.20 6.26 -2.19
C VAL A 557 17.55 5.78 -2.74
N VAL A 558 17.79 5.95 -4.03
CA VAL A 558 19.03 5.51 -4.70
C VAL A 558 20.24 6.26 -4.16
N LEU A 559 20.18 7.59 -4.10
CA LEU A 559 21.28 8.42 -3.63
C LEU A 559 21.54 8.25 -2.13
N GLY A 560 20.48 8.19 -1.32
CA GLY A 560 20.59 7.97 0.12
C GLY A 560 21.21 6.60 0.43
N THR A 561 20.78 5.56 -0.26
CA THR A 561 21.35 4.21 -0.12
C THR A 561 22.80 4.17 -0.61
N LEU A 562 23.12 4.83 -1.73
CA LEU A 562 24.50 4.94 -2.21
C LEU A 562 25.42 5.56 -1.14
N LEU A 563 24.98 6.67 -0.53
CA LEU A 563 25.72 7.33 0.53
C LEU A 563 25.90 6.43 1.77
N ALA A 564 24.84 5.75 2.20
CA ALA A 564 24.90 4.82 3.31
C ALA A 564 25.92 3.68 3.07
N LEU A 565 25.90 3.11 1.86
CA LEU A 565 26.83 2.04 1.48
C LEU A 565 28.26 2.53 1.30
N LEU A 566 28.47 3.72 0.74
CA LEU A 566 29.81 4.33 0.64
C LEU A 566 30.43 4.54 2.03
N CYS A 567 29.65 5.00 3.00
CA CYS A 567 30.09 5.14 4.38
C CYS A 567 30.41 3.78 5.02
N GLY A 568 29.61 2.73 4.72
CA GLY A 568 29.78 1.39 5.27
C GLY A 568 30.96 0.62 4.71
N PHE A 569 31.13 0.61 3.38
CA PHE A 569 32.14 -0.24 2.70
C PHE A 569 33.47 0.42 2.42
N ARG A 570 33.54 1.74 2.41
CA ARG A 570 34.75 2.50 2.00
C ARG A 570 35.28 2.08 0.62
N SER A 571 34.43 1.59 -0.25
CA SER A 571 34.67 1.25 -1.65
C SER A 571 33.64 1.97 -2.52
N LEU A 572 34.01 2.35 -3.73
CA LEU A 572 33.12 3.01 -4.68
C LEU A 572 32.40 1.99 -5.59
N PHE A 573 33.12 0.99 -6.06
CA PHE A 573 32.64 0.06 -7.07
C PHE A 573 31.54 -0.89 -6.50
N ALA A 574 31.78 -1.43 -5.29
CA ALA A 574 30.83 -2.38 -4.67
C ALA A 574 29.44 -1.78 -4.44
N PRO A 575 29.27 -0.56 -3.89
CA PRO A 575 27.96 0.10 -3.78
C PRO A 575 27.28 0.38 -5.13
N VAL A 576 28.02 0.87 -6.12
CA VAL A 576 27.46 1.16 -7.46
C VAL A 576 26.95 -0.13 -8.12
N LYS A 577 27.75 -1.20 -8.09
CA LYS A 577 27.34 -2.53 -8.57
C LYS A 577 26.07 -3.01 -7.86
N ALA A 578 26.01 -2.88 -6.52
CA ALA A 578 24.88 -3.29 -5.71
C ALA A 578 23.59 -2.54 -6.12
N ILE A 579 23.68 -1.24 -6.31
CA ILE A 579 22.54 -0.41 -6.75
C ILE A 579 22.07 -0.83 -8.15
N VAL A 580 22.97 -1.03 -9.11
CA VAL A 580 22.60 -1.44 -10.47
C VAL A 580 21.89 -2.79 -10.45
N LEU A 581 22.38 -3.76 -9.67
CA LEU A 581 21.75 -5.07 -9.54
C LEU A 581 20.38 -4.97 -8.87
N ASN A 582 20.24 -4.12 -7.87
CA ASN A 582 18.98 -3.92 -7.18
C ASN A 582 17.95 -3.24 -8.09
N LEU A 583 18.35 -2.21 -8.84
CA LEU A 583 17.47 -1.58 -9.85
C LEU A 583 17.01 -2.60 -10.90
N LEU A 584 17.90 -3.48 -11.35
CA LEU A 584 17.55 -4.54 -12.30
C LEU A 584 16.57 -5.55 -11.68
N SER A 585 16.76 -5.92 -10.41
CA SER A 585 15.84 -6.82 -9.69
C SER A 585 14.44 -6.20 -9.53
N VAL A 586 14.39 -4.91 -9.15
CA VAL A 586 13.13 -4.17 -9.04
C VAL A 586 12.44 -4.04 -10.40
N ALA A 587 13.17 -3.66 -11.44
CA ALA A 587 12.62 -3.57 -12.79
C ALA A 587 12.07 -4.93 -13.27
N ALA A 588 12.77 -6.03 -12.99
CA ALA A 588 12.31 -7.37 -13.34
C ALA A 588 11.04 -7.76 -12.54
N SER A 589 10.93 -7.36 -11.26
CA SER A 589 9.71 -7.61 -10.47
C SER A 589 8.52 -6.80 -10.99
N PHE A 590 8.75 -5.57 -11.45
CA PHE A 590 7.71 -4.78 -12.11
C PHE A 590 7.30 -5.39 -13.46
N GLY A 591 8.25 -5.95 -14.21
CA GLY A 591 7.93 -6.70 -15.43
C GLY A 591 7.05 -7.92 -15.16
N ALA A 592 7.32 -8.66 -14.08
CA ALA A 592 6.45 -9.75 -13.64
C ALA A 592 5.04 -9.26 -13.20
N LEU A 593 4.98 -8.10 -12.52
CA LEU A 593 3.73 -7.46 -12.14
C LEU A 593 2.88 -7.08 -13.38
N VAL A 594 3.52 -6.50 -14.41
CA VAL A 594 2.88 -6.20 -15.69
C VAL A 594 2.34 -7.47 -16.34
N LEU A 595 3.17 -8.48 -16.52
CA LEU A 595 2.76 -9.75 -17.16
C LEU A 595 1.57 -10.40 -16.45
N VAL A 596 1.59 -10.44 -15.12
CA VAL A 596 0.57 -11.18 -14.34
C VAL A 596 -0.69 -10.34 -14.15
N PHE A 597 -0.57 -9.12 -13.63
CA PHE A 597 -1.75 -8.32 -13.28
C PHE A 597 -2.25 -7.45 -14.43
N GLN A 598 -1.38 -6.72 -15.11
CA GLN A 598 -1.81 -5.84 -16.20
C GLN A 598 -2.26 -6.64 -17.42
N ASP A 599 -1.42 -7.57 -17.91
CA ASP A 599 -1.69 -8.37 -19.12
C ASP A 599 -2.53 -9.62 -18.84
N GLY A 600 -2.65 -10.04 -17.57
CA GLY A 600 -3.50 -11.16 -17.16
C GLY A 600 -2.89 -12.56 -17.30
N HIS A 601 -1.59 -12.67 -17.58
CA HIS A 601 -0.95 -13.98 -17.76
C HIS A 601 -0.83 -14.74 -16.42
N GLY A 602 -1.71 -15.71 -16.21
CA GLY A 602 -1.75 -16.48 -14.97
C GLY A 602 -2.49 -15.80 -13.80
N SER A 603 -3.02 -14.61 -13.98
CA SER A 603 -3.76 -13.86 -12.97
C SER A 603 -5.00 -14.58 -12.42
N ALA A 604 -5.60 -15.47 -13.21
CA ALA A 604 -6.70 -16.32 -12.77
C ALA A 604 -6.33 -17.23 -11.59
N LEU A 605 -5.07 -17.67 -11.48
CA LEU A 605 -4.57 -18.45 -10.34
C LEU A 605 -4.55 -17.62 -9.03
N LEU A 606 -4.53 -16.30 -9.18
CA LEU A 606 -4.54 -15.36 -8.07
C LEU A 606 -5.94 -14.74 -7.85
N GLY A 607 -6.99 -15.29 -8.49
CA GLY A 607 -8.35 -14.78 -8.37
C GLY A 607 -8.62 -13.47 -9.12
N VAL A 608 -7.80 -13.12 -10.13
CA VAL A 608 -7.96 -11.92 -10.97
C VAL A 608 -8.11 -12.34 -12.44
N PRO A 609 -9.26 -12.84 -12.85
CA PRO A 609 -9.45 -13.32 -14.22
C PRO A 609 -9.37 -12.17 -15.24
N GLY A 610 -8.57 -12.38 -16.29
CA GLY A 610 -8.48 -11.45 -17.45
C GLY A 610 -7.55 -10.26 -17.30
N GLY A 611 -6.84 -10.16 -16.15
CA GLY A 611 -5.95 -9.03 -15.87
C GLY A 611 -6.69 -7.73 -15.52
N THR A 612 -5.96 -6.74 -15.07
CA THR A 612 -6.51 -5.43 -14.65
C THR A 612 -6.35 -4.34 -15.70
N GLY A 613 -5.55 -4.60 -16.76
CA GLY A 613 -5.22 -3.63 -17.81
C GLY A 613 -4.28 -2.50 -17.38
N SER A 614 -4.08 -2.30 -16.08
CA SER A 614 -3.18 -1.31 -15.48
C SER A 614 -2.82 -1.72 -14.07
N VAL A 615 -1.82 -1.05 -13.50
CA VAL A 615 -1.37 -1.24 -12.12
C VAL A 615 -1.75 -0.03 -11.28
N PHE A 616 -2.28 -0.24 -10.09
CA PHE A 616 -2.63 0.85 -9.18
C PHE A 616 -1.39 1.71 -8.88
N PRO A 617 -1.46 3.05 -9.02
CA PRO A 617 -0.27 3.93 -9.00
C PRO A 617 0.56 3.86 -7.71
N LEU A 618 -0.07 3.54 -6.56
CA LEU A 618 0.61 3.36 -5.27
C LEU A 618 1.59 2.17 -5.28
N VAL A 619 1.27 1.10 -6.03
CA VAL A 619 2.04 -0.15 -5.97
C VAL A 619 3.49 0.01 -6.39
N PRO A 620 3.83 0.65 -7.54
CA PRO A 620 5.23 0.80 -7.95
C PRO A 620 6.05 1.64 -6.96
N ILE A 621 5.52 2.76 -6.47
CA ILE A 621 6.28 3.67 -5.59
C ILE A 621 6.56 3.03 -4.23
N VAL A 622 5.56 2.36 -3.65
CA VAL A 622 5.69 1.68 -2.36
C VAL A 622 6.61 0.46 -2.47
N THR A 623 6.38 -0.39 -3.47
CA THR A 623 7.21 -1.60 -3.64
C THR A 623 8.65 -1.26 -4.02
N PHE A 624 8.89 -0.19 -4.80
CA PHE A 624 10.25 0.31 -5.04
C PHE A 624 10.96 0.65 -3.73
N ALA A 625 10.32 1.47 -2.89
CA ALA A 625 10.91 1.91 -1.62
C ALA A 625 11.22 0.72 -0.69
N ILE A 626 10.32 -0.25 -0.60
CA ILE A 626 10.46 -1.44 0.24
C ILE A 626 11.56 -2.36 -0.30
N VAL A 627 11.46 -2.77 -1.56
CA VAL A 627 12.40 -3.74 -2.16
C VAL A 627 13.80 -3.18 -2.17
N PHE A 628 13.96 -1.90 -2.53
CA PHE A 628 15.26 -1.27 -2.57
C PHE A 628 15.93 -1.25 -1.20
N GLY A 629 15.17 -1.01 -0.14
CA GLY A 629 15.65 -1.08 1.24
C GLY A 629 15.99 -2.50 1.68
N LEU A 630 15.10 -3.47 1.44
CA LEU A 630 15.29 -4.87 1.86
C LEU A 630 16.42 -5.57 1.13
N SER A 631 16.56 -5.32 -0.17
CA SER A 631 17.49 -6.07 -1.01
C SER A 631 18.96 -5.80 -0.65
N MET A 632 19.29 -4.63 -0.11
CA MET A 632 20.69 -4.26 0.19
C MET A 632 21.33 -5.08 1.29
N ASP A 633 20.56 -5.56 2.25
CA ASP A 633 21.05 -6.21 3.46
C ASP A 633 21.90 -7.44 3.18
N TYR A 634 21.42 -8.26 2.30
CA TYR A 634 22.07 -9.54 2.01
C TYR A 634 23.29 -9.41 1.10
N GLU A 635 23.38 -8.40 0.24
CA GLU A 635 24.58 -8.16 -0.55
C GLU A 635 25.73 -7.72 0.35
N VAL A 636 25.43 -6.87 1.34
CA VAL A 636 26.36 -6.47 2.40
C VAL A 636 26.96 -7.69 3.09
N PHE A 637 26.14 -8.71 3.39
CA PHE A 637 26.62 -9.93 4.05
C PHE A 637 27.57 -10.75 3.19
N LEU A 638 27.23 -10.98 1.93
CA LEU A 638 28.09 -11.76 1.02
C LEU A 638 29.43 -11.05 0.81
N VAL A 639 29.38 -9.75 0.46
CA VAL A 639 30.58 -8.94 0.20
C VAL A 639 31.47 -8.85 1.43
N ALA A 640 30.90 -8.67 2.64
CA ALA A 640 31.65 -8.63 3.89
C ALA A 640 32.39 -9.95 4.17
N ARG A 641 31.78 -11.11 3.90
CA ARG A 641 32.41 -12.42 4.07
C ARG A 641 33.47 -12.71 3.04
N VAL A 642 33.25 -12.30 1.80
CA VAL A 642 34.33 -12.39 0.75
C VAL A 642 35.51 -11.50 1.11
N LEU A 643 35.26 -10.28 1.63
CA LEU A 643 36.29 -9.39 2.12
C LEU A 643 37.08 -9.99 3.31
N GLU A 644 36.37 -10.61 4.27
CA GLU A 644 36.99 -11.31 5.40
C GLU A 644 37.90 -12.44 4.91
N ALA A 645 37.43 -13.25 3.97
CA ALA A 645 38.21 -14.32 3.35
C ALA A 645 39.45 -13.79 2.55
N ARG A 646 39.28 -12.66 1.87
CA ARG A 646 40.41 -11.98 1.19
C ARG A 646 41.45 -11.45 2.19
N ARG A 647 41.01 -10.88 3.30
CA ARG A 647 41.92 -10.39 4.38
C ARG A 647 42.65 -11.51 5.08
N SER A 648 42.11 -12.72 5.13
CA SER A 648 42.79 -13.92 5.65
C SER A 648 43.83 -14.53 4.66
N GLY A 649 44.02 -13.89 3.49
CA GLY A 649 45.05 -14.28 2.52
C GLY A 649 44.59 -15.20 1.39
N LEU A 650 43.30 -15.52 1.30
CA LEU A 650 42.75 -16.31 0.19
C LEU A 650 42.77 -15.52 -1.12
N ARG A 651 43.08 -16.20 -2.24
CA ARG A 651 42.93 -15.61 -3.58
C ARG A 651 41.42 -15.40 -3.86
N GLU A 652 41.13 -14.48 -4.77
CA GLU A 652 39.74 -14.15 -5.10
C GLU A 652 38.91 -15.37 -5.56
N MET A 653 39.54 -16.24 -6.38
CA MET A 653 38.91 -17.47 -6.86
C MET A 653 38.49 -18.42 -5.73
N ASP A 654 39.15 -18.35 -4.59
CA ASP A 654 38.88 -19.19 -3.40
C ASP A 654 38.04 -18.43 -2.37
N ALA A 655 38.18 -17.09 -2.29
CA ALA A 655 37.46 -16.25 -1.33
C ALA A 655 35.98 -16.12 -1.65
N ILE A 656 35.56 -16.10 -2.94
CA ILE A 656 34.15 -16.01 -3.35
C ILE A 656 33.39 -17.29 -2.96
N PRO A 657 33.89 -18.53 -3.36
CA PRO A 657 33.24 -19.76 -2.90
C PRO A 657 33.19 -19.92 -1.38
N GLU A 658 34.25 -19.48 -0.66
CA GLU A 658 34.30 -19.49 0.80
C GLU A 658 33.23 -18.53 1.43
N GLY A 659 33.09 -17.32 0.87
CA GLY A 659 32.07 -16.37 1.28
C GLY A 659 30.67 -16.95 1.08
N MET A 660 30.42 -17.57 -0.07
CA MET A 660 29.15 -18.26 -0.36
C MET A 660 28.89 -19.44 0.59
N ALA A 661 29.89 -20.25 0.87
CA ALA A 661 29.75 -21.37 1.81
C ALA A 661 29.27 -20.94 3.19
N ARG A 662 29.67 -19.74 3.63
CA ARG A 662 29.32 -19.20 4.96
C ARG A 662 28.02 -18.39 4.99
N THR A 663 27.49 -17.95 3.84
CA THR A 663 26.34 -17.02 3.79
C THR A 663 25.12 -17.56 3.06
N ALA A 664 25.31 -18.35 1.99
CA ALA A 664 24.21 -18.72 1.10
C ALA A 664 23.09 -19.49 1.81
N GLY A 665 23.40 -20.37 2.75
CA GLY A 665 22.39 -21.11 3.51
C GLY A 665 21.50 -20.22 4.38
N LEU A 666 22.09 -19.17 4.99
CA LEU A 666 21.35 -18.22 5.79
C LEU A 666 20.48 -17.31 4.89
N ILE A 667 21.05 -16.81 3.81
CA ILE A 667 20.36 -15.95 2.83
C ILE A 667 19.16 -16.69 2.23
N THR A 668 19.33 -17.95 1.81
CA THR A 668 18.24 -18.71 1.19
C THR A 668 17.11 -19.04 2.17
N SER A 669 17.43 -19.36 3.43
CA SER A 669 16.40 -19.60 4.44
C SER A 669 15.61 -18.33 4.78
N ALA A 670 16.30 -17.19 4.95
CA ALA A 670 15.67 -15.91 5.20
C ALA A 670 14.78 -15.48 4.02
N ALA A 671 15.29 -15.58 2.79
CA ALA A 671 14.53 -15.27 1.59
C ALA A 671 13.29 -16.16 1.43
N ALA A 672 13.42 -17.48 1.70
CA ALA A 672 12.28 -18.40 1.64
C ALA A 672 11.16 -18.00 2.62
N ILE A 673 11.53 -17.56 3.83
CA ILE A 673 10.56 -17.06 4.83
C ILE A 673 9.87 -15.79 4.32
N MET A 674 10.63 -14.82 3.83
CA MET A 674 10.05 -13.58 3.28
C MET A 674 9.16 -13.84 2.08
N ILE A 675 9.56 -14.72 1.15
CA ILE A 675 8.75 -15.10 0.00
C ILE A 675 7.42 -15.68 0.46
N VAL A 676 7.42 -16.56 1.47
CA VAL A 676 6.18 -17.16 2.01
C VAL A 676 5.31 -16.10 2.67
N VAL A 677 5.90 -15.19 3.46
CA VAL A 677 5.15 -14.10 4.09
C VAL A 677 4.50 -13.22 3.03
N PHE A 678 5.24 -12.74 2.05
CA PHE A 678 4.70 -11.86 0.99
C PHE A 678 3.71 -12.59 0.07
N ALA A 679 3.96 -13.87 -0.22
CA ALA A 679 3.04 -14.71 -1.00
C ALA A 679 1.70 -14.93 -0.28
N ALA A 680 1.67 -15.00 1.05
CA ALA A 680 0.41 -15.10 1.79
C ALA A 680 -0.49 -13.89 1.53
N PHE A 681 0.06 -12.67 1.47
CA PHE A 681 -0.69 -11.47 1.09
C PHE A 681 -1.09 -11.42 -0.40
N THR A 682 -0.41 -12.19 -1.25
CA THR A 682 -0.81 -12.34 -2.66
C THR A 682 -2.09 -13.17 -2.82
N LEU A 683 -2.36 -14.05 -1.86
CA LEU A 683 -3.52 -14.95 -1.90
C LEU A 683 -4.81 -14.33 -1.34
N GLY A 684 -4.72 -13.15 -0.76
CA GLY A 684 -5.87 -12.43 -0.23
C GLY A 684 -6.82 -11.86 -1.30
N ASP A 685 -7.80 -11.08 -0.90
CA ASP A 685 -8.85 -10.57 -1.78
C ASP A 685 -8.71 -9.08 -2.13
N PHE A 686 -7.95 -8.31 -1.33
CA PHE A 686 -7.77 -6.90 -1.58
C PHE A 686 -6.67 -6.65 -2.64
N LEU A 687 -7.08 -6.21 -3.84
CA LEU A 687 -6.23 -6.16 -5.04
C LEU A 687 -4.92 -5.39 -4.84
N VAL A 688 -4.94 -4.24 -4.17
CA VAL A 688 -3.74 -3.41 -3.95
C VAL A 688 -2.70 -4.15 -3.12
N VAL A 689 -3.12 -4.77 -2.01
CA VAL A 689 -2.25 -5.55 -1.14
C VAL A 689 -1.73 -6.80 -1.85
N LYS A 690 -2.58 -7.46 -2.63
CA LYS A 690 -2.23 -8.60 -3.49
C LYS A 690 -1.12 -8.25 -4.49
N MET A 691 -1.22 -7.11 -5.18
CA MET A 691 -0.19 -6.62 -6.10
C MET A 691 1.13 -6.31 -5.38
N ILE A 692 1.07 -5.67 -4.20
CA ILE A 692 2.25 -5.37 -3.37
C ILE A 692 2.91 -6.67 -2.92
N GLY A 693 2.14 -7.60 -2.32
CA GLY A 693 2.64 -8.90 -1.85
C GLY A 693 3.31 -9.70 -2.95
N PHE A 694 2.68 -9.79 -4.13
CA PHE A 694 3.24 -10.46 -5.31
C PHE A 694 4.57 -9.82 -5.74
N THR A 695 4.59 -8.50 -5.89
CA THR A 695 5.80 -7.80 -6.35
C THR A 695 6.95 -7.99 -5.38
N LEU A 696 6.68 -7.92 -4.07
CA LEU A 696 7.69 -8.15 -3.03
C LEU A 696 8.17 -9.61 -3.01
N ALA A 697 7.26 -10.59 -3.12
CA ALA A 697 7.62 -12.01 -3.18
C ALA A 697 8.52 -12.31 -4.40
N VAL A 698 8.14 -11.81 -5.58
CA VAL A 698 8.93 -11.99 -6.81
C VAL A 698 10.27 -11.26 -6.73
N ALA A 699 10.28 -10.03 -6.20
CA ALA A 699 11.52 -9.26 -6.04
C ALA A 699 12.53 -9.99 -5.13
N VAL A 700 12.07 -10.51 -3.98
CA VAL A 700 12.93 -11.29 -3.06
C VAL A 700 13.36 -12.61 -3.70
N LEU A 701 12.48 -13.28 -4.45
CA LEU A 701 12.81 -14.51 -5.18
C LEU A 701 13.93 -14.25 -6.20
N ILE A 702 13.77 -13.24 -7.04
CA ILE A 702 14.78 -12.85 -8.05
C ILE A 702 16.09 -12.48 -7.37
N ASP A 703 16.02 -11.65 -6.34
CA ASP A 703 17.19 -11.15 -5.65
C ASP A 703 17.97 -12.27 -4.95
N ALA A 704 17.30 -13.12 -4.19
CA ALA A 704 17.94 -14.21 -3.46
C ALA A 704 18.46 -15.33 -4.36
N THR A 705 17.88 -15.55 -5.54
CA THR A 705 18.26 -16.64 -6.45
C THR A 705 19.17 -16.14 -7.57
N LEU A 706 18.67 -15.35 -8.50
CA LEU A 706 19.42 -14.96 -9.70
C LEU A 706 20.49 -13.92 -9.38
N VAL A 707 20.16 -12.90 -8.61
CA VAL A 707 21.09 -11.80 -8.36
C VAL A 707 22.21 -12.22 -7.41
N ARG A 708 21.90 -12.78 -6.24
CA ARG A 708 22.90 -13.04 -5.18
C ARG A 708 23.66 -14.33 -5.32
N ILE A 709 23.00 -15.38 -5.78
CA ILE A 709 23.63 -16.72 -5.86
C ILE A 709 24.35 -16.91 -7.21
N VAL A 710 23.99 -16.12 -8.24
CA VAL A 710 24.55 -16.26 -9.58
C VAL A 710 25.27 -14.99 -10.04
N ILE A 711 24.56 -13.89 -10.25
CA ILE A 711 25.08 -12.66 -10.86
C ILE A 711 26.10 -11.97 -9.96
N GLY A 712 25.82 -11.83 -8.68
CA GLY A 712 26.70 -11.17 -7.71
C GLY A 712 28.09 -11.80 -7.63
N PRO A 713 28.20 -13.12 -7.37
CA PRO A 713 29.50 -13.81 -7.41
C PRO A 713 30.20 -13.76 -8.75
N ALA A 714 29.50 -13.85 -9.88
CA ALA A 714 30.04 -13.74 -11.21
C ALA A 714 30.64 -12.34 -11.45
N LEU A 715 29.92 -11.28 -11.07
CA LEU A 715 30.43 -9.90 -11.16
C LEU A 715 31.59 -9.63 -10.21
N LEU A 716 31.56 -10.19 -8.97
CA LEU A 716 32.71 -10.10 -8.07
C LEU A 716 33.97 -10.69 -8.72
N ARG A 717 33.82 -11.82 -9.41
CA ARG A 717 34.93 -12.46 -10.11
C ARG A 717 35.47 -11.64 -11.30
N ILE A 718 34.56 -11.04 -12.09
CA ILE A 718 34.94 -10.25 -13.27
C ILE A 718 35.62 -8.94 -12.87
N ALA A 719 35.06 -8.28 -11.84
CA ALA A 719 35.58 -6.99 -11.37
C ALA A 719 36.90 -7.08 -10.61
N GLY A 720 37.23 -8.26 -10.03
CA GLY A 720 38.51 -8.49 -9.39
C GLY A 720 38.83 -7.47 -8.31
N ASP A 721 40.06 -6.96 -8.32
CA ASP A 721 40.54 -5.98 -7.33
C ASP A 721 39.80 -4.63 -7.39
N TRP A 722 39.08 -4.30 -8.48
CA TRP A 722 38.25 -3.12 -8.59
C TRP A 722 37.11 -3.09 -7.55
N ASN A 723 36.67 -4.26 -7.09
CA ASN A 723 35.63 -4.35 -6.04
C ASN A 723 36.04 -3.62 -4.75
N TRP A 724 37.34 -3.45 -4.50
CA TRP A 724 37.91 -2.94 -3.26
C TRP A 724 38.50 -1.54 -3.38
N TRP A 725 38.45 -0.93 -4.57
CA TRP A 725 38.99 0.40 -4.83
C TRP A 725 38.10 1.51 -4.22
N PRO A 726 38.65 2.55 -3.57
CA PRO A 726 40.08 2.92 -3.42
C PRO A 726 40.77 2.46 -2.13
N GLY A 727 40.13 1.72 -1.20
CA GLY A 727 40.75 1.62 0.12
C GLY A 727 40.77 0.26 0.83
N GLY A 728 40.12 -0.79 0.30
CA GLY A 728 39.77 -1.98 1.09
C GLY A 728 40.90 -2.98 1.39
N LEU A 729 41.87 -3.18 0.53
CA LEU A 729 42.92 -4.22 0.65
C LEU A 729 44.28 -3.70 1.11
N ASN A 730 44.59 -2.42 0.90
CA ASN A 730 45.94 -1.89 1.15
C ASN A 730 46.32 -1.75 2.63
N LYS A 731 45.38 -1.76 3.59
CA LYS A 731 45.74 -1.71 5.01
C LYS A 731 46.18 -3.04 5.61
N ALA A 732 45.87 -4.17 4.99
CA ALA A 732 46.27 -5.49 5.48
C ALA A 732 47.73 -5.85 5.10
N ARG A 733 48.29 -5.18 4.10
CA ARG A 733 49.66 -5.44 3.63
C ARG A 733 50.75 -4.74 4.46
N ASN A 734 50.35 -3.74 5.29
CA ASN A 734 51.27 -2.91 6.10
C ASN A 734 51.12 -3.06 7.62
N SER A 735 50.32 -4.03 8.12
CA SER A 735 50.39 -4.39 9.53
C SER A 735 51.52 -5.39 9.71
N PRO A 736 52.58 -5.05 10.48
CA PRO A 736 53.56 -6.05 10.84
C PRO A 736 52.88 -7.15 11.63
N ALA A 737 53.25 -8.39 11.35
CA ALA A 737 52.87 -9.54 12.15
C ALA A 737 53.20 -9.21 13.61
N ILE A 738 52.17 -9.09 14.45
CA ILE A 738 52.37 -9.06 15.89
C ILE A 738 52.90 -10.45 16.23
N GLY A 739 54.20 -10.46 16.49
CA GLY A 739 54.90 -11.64 16.87
C GLY A 739 54.32 -12.28 18.12
N ASP A 740 54.34 -13.57 18.12
CA ASP A 740 54.15 -14.44 19.28
C ASP A 740 55.04 -13.92 20.42
N HIS A 741 54.45 -13.42 21.47
CA HIS A 741 55.07 -13.36 22.78
C HIS A 741 54.06 -13.89 23.78
N GLU A 742 54.43 -15.12 24.26
CA GLU A 742 54.14 -15.80 25.55
C GLU A 742 52.82 -15.53 26.29
#